data_c218e5e3c8d8bc5c7a64b63fdf788e81
#
_entry.id   c218e5e3c8d8bc5c7a64b63fdf788e81
#
_cell.length_a   1.000
_cell.length_b   1.000
_cell.length_c   1.000
_cell.angle_alpha   90.00
_cell.angle_beta   90.00
_cell.angle_gamma   90.00
#
_symmetry.space_group_name_H-M   'P 1'
#
loop_
_entity.id
_entity.type
_entity.pdbx_description
1 polymer ?
#
loop_
_entity_poly.entity_id
_entity_poly.type
_entity_poly.pdbx_seq_one_letter_code
_entity_poly.pdbx_strand_id
1 'polypeptide(L)'
;MSLKNPATDTGVDDVVDRDVSLLSEDDIYLFSEGSHFRLYDKLGAHIITVDGREGTVFGVWAPNAEKVSVIGDFNGWDDHRHELTPRGDSGIWEGFIAGVGRSMPYKYVIQSAYDNLRLEKADPFAAHGEVPPKTASVIWDLSYDWGDEKWMTSRAQNQKPEAPMSIYEVHLGSWMRVLEENNRSLSYRELARKLTDYLLEMGYTHVEFMPVMEHPFFGSWGYQSLGYFSPTSRYGIPQDFMHLIDTLHQNGIGVILDWVPSHFPVDGHGIGNFDGTHLYEHADDRKGFHPDWKSYIFNYGRNEIRNFLISSSLFWLDKYHVDGFRVDAVASMLYLDYSRKPGEWIPNEFGGNENLEAISFLRRFNEETHKNYPGTITIAEESTAWPMVSRPVFLGGLGFDMKWDMGWMHDTLAYFSKDPVHRSYHHNKLTFRMIYAFHENYVLPLSHYEVVHGKGSLLVKMPGDDLQKFANLRLLFGYMYAQPGKKLVFMGGEFGQWAEWAHDRSLDWHLLESSLHNGLQHWMKDLNHLYRTESAMHESDFSPDGFKWIDCNDAVHSTISLIRRDGQGANELIAVCNFTPVPQHNYRVGAPRSSFWKELLNSDASVYGGSGQGNLGSLEAAPVPFHGMSHSLNLTLPPLSAVFLRPVEDPS
;
A
#
# COMPACT_ATOMS: atom_id res chain seq x y z
N MET A 1 -22.76 -62.34 0.41
CA MET A 1 -21.33 -61.99 0.20
C MET A 1 -21.26 -60.49 -0.01
N SER A 2 -20.91 -59.78 1.02
CA SER A 2 -20.73 -58.35 0.99
C SER A 2 -19.33 -58.05 0.46
N LEU A 3 -19.24 -57.39 -0.68
CA LEU A 3 -17.98 -56.90 -1.24
C LEU A 3 -17.46 -55.76 -0.34
N LYS A 4 -16.42 -56.03 0.44
CA LYS A 4 -15.60 -55.00 1.07
C LYS A 4 -14.87 -54.27 -0.07
N ASN A 5 -15.12 -52.97 -0.21
CA ASN A 5 -14.25 -52.09 -0.96
C ASN A 5 -12.82 -52.16 -0.37
N PRO A 6 -11.77 -52.30 -1.19
CA PRO A 6 -10.41 -52.18 -0.66
C PRO A 6 -10.23 -50.74 -0.19
N ALA A 7 -9.92 -50.58 1.11
CA ALA A 7 -9.40 -49.33 1.63
C ALA A 7 -8.17 -48.97 0.80
N THR A 8 -8.17 -47.83 0.14
CA THR A 8 -6.98 -47.24 -0.43
C THR A 8 -6.07 -46.94 0.72
N ASP A 9 -4.96 -47.67 0.86
CA ASP A 9 -3.88 -47.39 1.78
C ASP A 9 -3.28 -46.05 1.35
N THR A 10 -3.72 -44.97 1.97
CA THR A 10 -3.29 -43.60 1.69
C THR A 10 -1.93 -43.26 2.32
N GLY A 11 -1.35 -44.21 3.11
CA GLY A 11 -0.12 -43.98 3.87
C GLY A 11 -0.24 -42.92 4.97
N VAL A 12 -1.48 -42.42 5.21
CA VAL A 12 -1.79 -41.46 6.27
C VAL A 12 -2.12 -42.21 7.56
N ASP A 13 -1.47 -41.86 8.67
CA ASP A 13 -1.78 -42.43 9.98
C ASP A 13 -3.15 -41.94 10.46
N ASP A 14 -3.94 -42.87 11.03
CA ASP A 14 -5.23 -42.56 11.64
C ASP A 14 -5.10 -41.91 13.04
N VAL A 15 -3.88 -41.79 13.55
CA VAL A 15 -3.60 -41.32 14.92
C VAL A 15 -2.74 -40.07 14.87
N VAL A 16 -3.17 -39.05 15.63
CA VAL A 16 -2.40 -37.84 15.90
C VAL A 16 -1.31 -38.16 16.93
N ASP A 17 -0.06 -37.87 16.58
CA ASP A 17 1.07 -37.95 17.51
C ASP A 17 1.02 -36.68 18.40
N ARG A 18 0.78 -36.86 19.68
CA ARG A 18 0.54 -35.83 20.68
C ARG A 18 1.80 -35.35 21.38
N ASP A 19 2.90 -36.05 21.18
CA ASP A 19 4.20 -35.74 21.81
C ASP A 19 5.06 -34.79 20.96
N VAL A 20 4.63 -34.55 19.71
CA VAL A 20 5.30 -33.63 18.79
C VAL A 20 4.72 -32.22 18.90
N SER A 21 5.56 -31.27 19.24
CA SER A 21 5.19 -29.86 19.37
C SER A 21 6.25 -28.96 18.74
N LEU A 22 5.83 -27.86 18.13
CA LEU A 22 6.71 -26.77 17.69
C LEU A 22 6.82 -25.66 18.76
N LEU A 23 5.98 -25.70 19.79
CA LEU A 23 5.93 -24.71 20.86
C LEU A 23 6.76 -25.14 22.06
N SER A 24 7.69 -24.30 22.49
CA SER A 24 8.34 -24.40 23.81
C SER A 24 7.48 -23.71 24.88
N GLU A 25 7.83 -23.92 26.15
CA GLU A 25 7.20 -23.21 27.27
C GLU A 25 7.47 -21.69 27.20
N ASP A 26 8.62 -21.28 26.65
CA ASP A 26 8.94 -19.87 26.42
C ASP A 26 8.04 -19.29 25.32
N ASP A 27 7.75 -20.02 24.25
CA ASP A 27 6.82 -19.59 23.20
C ASP A 27 5.41 -19.35 23.76
N ILE A 28 4.94 -20.25 24.63
CA ILE A 28 3.63 -20.12 25.30
C ILE A 28 3.60 -18.89 26.21
N TYR A 29 4.66 -18.69 27.00
CA TYR A 29 4.79 -17.52 27.86
C TYR A 29 4.75 -16.22 27.06
N LEU A 30 5.59 -16.09 26.00
CA LEU A 30 5.65 -14.93 25.12
C LEU A 30 4.33 -14.68 24.38
N PHE A 31 3.64 -15.75 23.99
CA PHE A 31 2.29 -15.66 23.40
C PHE A 31 1.29 -15.04 24.35
N SER A 32 1.27 -15.52 25.59
CA SER A 32 0.31 -15.05 26.62
C SER A 32 0.58 -13.60 27.04
N GLU A 33 1.86 -13.19 27.12
CA GLU A 33 2.21 -11.81 27.49
C GLU A 33 2.13 -10.80 26.34
N GLY A 34 2.02 -11.23 25.08
CA GLY A 34 1.86 -10.36 23.93
C GLY A 34 3.16 -9.93 23.24
N SER A 35 4.21 -10.74 23.30
CA SER A 35 5.52 -10.44 22.68
C SER A 35 6.07 -11.53 21.76
N HIS A 36 5.23 -12.51 21.36
CA HIS A 36 5.59 -13.52 20.37
C HIS A 36 5.24 -13.09 18.96
N PHE A 37 6.17 -12.50 18.23
CA PHE A 37 5.92 -11.94 16.90
C PHE A 37 6.37 -12.84 15.72
N ARG A 38 6.69 -14.10 15.98
CA ARG A 38 7.01 -15.12 14.97
C ARG A 38 6.07 -16.33 15.07
N LEU A 39 4.80 -16.07 15.32
CA LEU A 39 3.80 -17.14 15.45
C LEU A 39 3.64 -17.98 14.19
N TYR A 40 3.94 -17.41 13.01
CA TYR A 40 3.93 -18.11 11.74
C TYR A 40 4.97 -19.24 11.61
N ASP A 41 5.96 -19.30 12.49
CA ASP A 41 6.91 -20.42 12.58
C ASP A 41 6.42 -21.53 13.54
N LYS A 42 5.28 -21.32 14.22
CA LYS A 42 4.78 -22.18 15.31
C LYS A 42 3.35 -22.64 15.09
N LEU A 43 2.44 -21.72 14.75
CA LEU A 43 1.02 -21.98 14.48
C LEU A 43 0.79 -22.13 12.98
N GLY A 44 -0.31 -22.80 12.62
CA GLY A 44 -0.60 -23.17 11.24
C GLY A 44 -0.24 -24.62 10.95
N ALA A 45 0.08 -24.93 9.70
CA ALA A 45 0.42 -26.27 9.22
C ALA A 45 1.88 -26.31 8.75
N HIS A 46 2.73 -27.07 9.46
CA HIS A 46 4.15 -27.15 9.20
C HIS A 46 4.58 -28.57 8.83
N ILE A 47 5.14 -28.74 7.62
CA ILE A 47 5.66 -30.03 7.16
C ILE A 47 7.00 -30.30 7.85
N ILE A 48 7.09 -31.41 8.56
CA ILE A 48 8.31 -31.83 9.26
C ILE A 48 8.52 -33.35 9.14
N THR A 49 9.70 -33.79 9.50
CA THR A 49 10.03 -35.23 9.62
C THR A 49 10.31 -35.59 11.09
N VAL A 50 9.53 -36.51 11.63
CA VAL A 50 9.68 -37.04 13.01
C VAL A 50 9.96 -38.51 12.96
N ASP A 51 11.05 -38.95 13.54
CA ASP A 51 11.47 -40.36 13.55
C ASP A 51 11.45 -41.06 12.19
N GLY A 52 11.85 -40.31 11.13
CA GLY A 52 11.88 -40.78 9.76
C GLY A 52 10.50 -40.83 9.06
N ARG A 53 9.41 -40.36 9.71
CA ARG A 53 8.08 -40.21 9.13
C ARG A 53 7.87 -38.73 8.75
N GLU A 54 7.64 -38.48 7.47
CA GLU A 54 7.19 -37.14 7.00
C GLU A 54 5.71 -36.95 7.31
N GLY A 55 5.35 -35.73 7.74
CA GLY A 55 3.98 -35.37 8.06
C GLY A 55 3.85 -33.88 8.38
N THR A 56 2.70 -33.51 8.91
CA THR A 56 2.38 -32.09 9.22
C THR A 56 2.03 -31.93 10.69
N VAL A 57 2.66 -30.96 11.35
CA VAL A 57 2.21 -30.43 12.64
C VAL A 57 1.18 -29.34 12.37
N PHE A 58 0.04 -29.45 13.02
CA PHE A 58 -1.02 -28.44 13.03
C PHE A 58 -1.06 -27.75 14.36
N GLY A 59 -1.19 -26.43 14.36
CA GLY A 59 -1.33 -25.62 15.58
C GLY A 59 -2.35 -24.50 15.39
N VAL A 60 -3.33 -24.40 16.30
CA VAL A 60 -4.37 -23.37 16.24
C VAL A 60 -4.76 -22.88 17.64
N TRP A 61 -5.03 -21.57 17.74
CA TRP A 61 -5.49 -20.99 18.99
C TRP A 61 -7.03 -20.92 19.04
N ALA A 62 -7.62 -21.69 19.95
CA ALA A 62 -9.06 -21.80 20.17
C ALA A 62 -9.35 -22.07 21.67
N PRO A 63 -9.17 -21.07 22.56
CA PRO A 63 -9.21 -21.23 24.02
C PRO A 63 -10.57 -21.64 24.56
N ASN A 64 -11.65 -21.42 23.83
CA ASN A 64 -12.99 -21.77 24.24
C ASN A 64 -13.54 -23.02 23.54
N ALA A 65 -12.67 -23.81 22.92
CA ALA A 65 -13.04 -25.08 22.32
C ALA A 65 -13.06 -26.20 23.36
N GLU A 66 -14.03 -27.11 23.24
CA GLU A 66 -14.01 -28.43 23.94
C GLU A 66 -13.20 -29.45 23.15
N LYS A 67 -13.22 -29.30 21.81
CA LYS A 67 -12.55 -30.20 20.88
C LYS A 67 -12.15 -29.46 19.60
N VAL A 68 -10.98 -29.77 19.08
CA VAL A 68 -10.52 -29.32 17.76
C VAL A 68 -10.06 -30.51 16.95
N SER A 69 -10.55 -30.64 15.73
CA SER A 69 -10.11 -31.69 14.79
C SER A 69 -9.64 -31.08 13.48
N VAL A 70 -8.69 -31.71 12.83
CA VAL A 70 -8.25 -31.36 11.47
C VAL A 70 -9.01 -32.25 10.48
N ILE A 71 -9.66 -31.64 9.50
CA ILE A 71 -10.37 -32.33 8.41
C ILE A 71 -9.77 -31.97 7.06
N GLY A 72 -9.79 -32.92 6.14
CA GLY A 72 -9.28 -32.73 4.77
C GLY A 72 -9.50 -33.95 3.90
N ASP A 73 -9.04 -33.90 2.65
CA ASP A 73 -9.15 -35.04 1.72
C ASP A 73 -8.48 -36.32 2.28
N PHE A 74 -7.42 -36.15 3.07
CA PHE A 74 -6.65 -37.23 3.68
C PHE A 74 -7.42 -38.08 4.70
N ASN A 75 -8.53 -37.58 5.23
CA ASN A 75 -9.39 -38.31 6.15
C ASN A 75 -10.86 -38.32 5.74
N GLY A 76 -11.16 -37.91 4.50
CA GLY A 76 -12.52 -37.85 3.98
C GLY A 76 -13.38 -36.78 4.64
N TRP A 77 -12.77 -35.73 5.18
CA TRP A 77 -13.41 -34.61 5.90
C TRP A 77 -14.18 -35.06 7.16
N ASP A 78 -13.69 -36.12 7.82
CA ASP A 78 -14.27 -36.72 9.02
C ASP A 78 -13.69 -36.08 10.29
N ASP A 79 -14.51 -35.37 11.08
CA ASP A 79 -14.11 -34.69 12.30
C ASP A 79 -14.00 -35.60 13.55
N HIS A 80 -14.32 -36.87 13.43
CA HIS A 80 -14.07 -37.89 14.47
C HIS A 80 -12.65 -38.44 14.40
N ARG A 81 -11.89 -38.11 13.36
CA ARG A 81 -10.50 -38.49 13.18
C ARG A 81 -9.60 -37.25 13.43
N HIS A 82 -8.34 -37.45 13.66
CA HIS A 82 -7.32 -36.38 13.77
C HIS A 82 -7.69 -35.26 14.77
N GLU A 83 -8.13 -35.64 15.95
CA GLU A 83 -8.38 -34.73 17.06
C GLU A 83 -7.05 -34.20 17.64
N LEU A 84 -6.88 -32.88 17.69
CA LEU A 84 -5.74 -32.20 18.28
C LEU A 84 -5.80 -32.22 19.82
N THR A 85 -4.67 -31.94 20.45
CA THR A 85 -4.53 -31.93 21.92
C THR A 85 -4.31 -30.49 22.41
N PRO A 86 -4.96 -30.07 23.50
CA PRO A 86 -4.71 -28.75 24.08
C PRO A 86 -3.33 -28.68 24.71
N ARG A 87 -2.60 -27.58 24.49
CA ARG A 87 -1.29 -27.32 25.05
C ARG A 87 -1.41 -26.61 26.40
N GLY A 88 -1.64 -27.39 27.44
CA GLY A 88 -1.89 -26.86 28.78
C GLY A 88 -3.07 -25.88 28.79
N ASP A 89 -2.91 -24.76 29.51
CA ASP A 89 -3.93 -23.71 29.65
C ASP A 89 -3.75 -22.57 28.62
N SER A 90 -2.90 -22.74 27.60
CA SER A 90 -2.60 -21.69 26.59
C SER A 90 -3.78 -21.42 25.65
N GLY A 91 -4.74 -22.32 25.54
CA GLY A 91 -5.78 -22.32 24.54
C GLY A 91 -5.32 -22.70 23.14
N ILE A 92 -4.07 -23.11 22.97
CA ILE A 92 -3.53 -23.63 21.71
C ILE A 92 -3.78 -25.14 21.65
N TRP A 93 -4.22 -25.58 20.48
CA TRP A 93 -4.43 -26.99 20.13
C TRP A 93 -3.40 -27.39 19.07
N GLU A 94 -2.70 -28.52 19.27
CA GLU A 94 -1.69 -28.98 18.34
C GLU A 94 -1.65 -30.50 18.21
N GLY A 95 -0.98 -30.97 17.13
CA GLY A 95 -0.72 -32.39 16.91
C GLY A 95 -0.07 -32.65 15.56
N PHE A 96 0.71 -33.74 15.48
CA PHE A 96 1.39 -34.20 14.26
C PHE A 96 0.59 -35.34 13.60
N ILE A 97 0.42 -35.26 12.28
CA ILE A 97 -0.23 -36.30 11.48
C ILE A 97 0.75 -36.78 10.40
N ALA A 98 1.23 -38.00 10.53
CA ALA A 98 2.16 -38.58 9.57
C ALA A 98 1.45 -38.88 8.25
N GLY A 99 2.17 -38.73 7.12
CA GLY A 99 1.66 -38.94 5.77
C GLY A 99 0.79 -37.81 5.22
N VAL A 100 0.51 -36.78 6.00
CA VAL A 100 -0.19 -35.58 5.55
C VAL A 100 0.85 -34.53 5.13
N GLY A 101 0.75 -33.97 3.92
CA GLY A 101 1.80 -33.13 3.36
C GLY A 101 1.32 -32.09 2.36
N ARG A 102 2.27 -31.55 1.61
CA ARG A 102 2.08 -30.42 0.68
C ARG A 102 0.90 -30.63 -0.29
N SER A 103 0.21 -29.55 -0.58
CA SER A 103 -0.93 -29.44 -1.51
C SER A 103 -2.22 -30.08 -1.03
N MET A 104 -2.28 -30.62 0.18
CA MET A 104 -3.52 -31.17 0.73
C MET A 104 -4.38 -30.05 1.34
N PRO A 105 -5.66 -29.93 0.94
CA PRO A 105 -6.59 -28.98 1.56
C PRO A 105 -7.03 -29.49 2.94
N TYR A 106 -7.23 -28.54 3.86
CA TYR A 106 -7.66 -28.82 5.23
C TYR A 106 -8.47 -27.67 5.83
N LYS A 107 -9.23 -28.00 6.88
CA LYS A 107 -9.87 -27.05 7.79
C LYS A 107 -9.76 -27.54 9.22
N TYR A 108 -10.02 -26.63 10.18
CA TYR A 108 -10.29 -27.00 11.55
C TYR A 108 -11.80 -27.15 11.76
N VAL A 109 -12.20 -28.19 12.47
CA VAL A 109 -13.53 -28.30 13.07
C VAL A 109 -13.37 -28.01 14.56
N ILE A 110 -14.05 -26.96 15.01
CA ILE A 110 -14.01 -26.50 16.38
C ILE A 110 -15.37 -26.78 17.02
N GLN A 111 -15.39 -27.64 18.05
CA GLN A 111 -16.54 -27.80 18.92
C GLN A 111 -16.41 -26.79 20.07
N SER A 112 -17.25 -25.78 20.06
CA SER A 112 -17.22 -24.75 21.10
C SER A 112 -17.71 -25.29 22.46
N ALA A 113 -17.09 -24.81 23.53
CA ALA A 113 -17.61 -25.04 24.89
C ALA A 113 -18.96 -24.30 25.17
N TYR A 114 -19.35 -23.41 24.27
CA TYR A 114 -20.58 -22.64 24.37
C TYR A 114 -21.61 -23.12 23.34
N ASP A 115 -22.83 -23.38 23.78
CA ASP A 115 -24.01 -23.72 22.96
C ASP A 115 -23.83 -24.93 22.01
N ASN A 116 -22.85 -25.81 22.26
CA ASN A 116 -22.56 -26.96 21.41
C ASN A 116 -22.33 -26.61 19.91
N LEU A 117 -21.85 -25.45 19.62
CA LEU A 117 -21.60 -24.99 18.26
C LEU A 117 -20.47 -25.79 17.60
N ARG A 118 -20.75 -26.34 16.43
CA ARG A 118 -19.76 -26.97 15.55
C ARG A 118 -19.42 -26.01 14.42
N LEU A 119 -18.16 -25.59 14.34
CA LEU A 119 -17.67 -24.58 13.42
C LEU A 119 -16.60 -25.17 12.51
N GLU A 120 -16.69 -24.91 11.21
CA GLU A 120 -15.64 -25.23 10.24
C GLU A 120 -14.88 -23.94 9.89
N LYS A 121 -13.59 -23.89 10.20
CA LYS A 121 -12.75 -22.71 10.07
C LYS A 121 -11.55 -22.98 9.17
N ALA A 122 -11.21 -22.01 8.31
CA ALA A 122 -9.89 -21.94 7.69
C ALA A 122 -8.83 -21.66 8.76
N ASP A 123 -7.60 -22.04 8.48
CA ASP A 123 -6.49 -21.78 9.38
C ASP A 123 -6.08 -20.30 9.32
N PRO A 124 -6.09 -19.57 10.43
CA PRO A 124 -5.67 -18.17 10.48
C PRO A 124 -4.20 -17.95 10.06
N PHE A 125 -3.35 -18.96 10.20
CA PHE A 125 -1.92 -18.92 9.86
C PHE A 125 -1.58 -19.65 8.56
N ALA A 126 -2.58 -20.04 7.75
CA ALA A 126 -2.33 -20.72 6.50
C ALA A 126 -1.43 -19.92 5.56
N ALA A 127 -0.37 -20.55 5.06
CA ALA A 127 0.53 -19.96 4.07
C ALA A 127 -0.04 -19.98 2.64
N HIS A 128 -1.10 -20.76 2.41
CA HIS A 128 -1.79 -20.88 1.12
C HIS A 128 -3.25 -21.28 1.32
N GLY A 129 -4.12 -20.84 0.44
CA GLY A 129 -5.54 -21.18 0.42
C GLY A 129 -5.98 -21.73 -0.93
N GLU A 130 -7.14 -22.40 -0.95
CA GLU A 130 -7.78 -22.74 -2.21
C GLU A 130 -8.24 -21.47 -2.95
N VAL A 131 -8.34 -21.58 -4.28
CA VAL A 131 -8.90 -20.50 -5.10
C VAL A 131 -10.37 -20.30 -4.76
N PRO A 132 -10.80 -19.08 -4.34
CA PRO A 132 -12.20 -18.80 -4.09
C PRO A 132 -13.12 -19.14 -5.30
N PRO A 133 -14.33 -19.62 -5.10
CA PRO A 133 -15.12 -19.58 -3.85
C PRO A 133 -14.85 -20.72 -2.86
N LYS A 134 -13.89 -21.60 -3.12
CA LYS A 134 -13.46 -22.59 -2.14
C LYS A 134 -12.82 -21.90 -0.93
N THR A 135 -12.83 -22.56 0.22
CA THR A 135 -12.53 -21.90 1.50
C THR A 135 -11.58 -22.69 2.41
N ALA A 136 -11.00 -23.77 1.91
CA ALA A 136 -10.04 -24.52 2.70
C ALA A 136 -8.64 -23.89 2.65
N SER A 137 -7.91 -24.03 3.72
CA SER A 137 -6.47 -23.81 3.77
C SER A 137 -5.76 -24.94 3.05
N VAL A 138 -4.57 -24.70 2.54
CA VAL A 138 -3.76 -25.70 1.84
C VAL A 138 -2.41 -25.81 2.53
N ILE A 139 -2.01 -27.02 2.89
CA ILE A 139 -0.70 -27.28 3.48
C ILE A 139 0.37 -26.89 2.47
N TRP A 140 1.28 -26.00 2.86
CA TRP A 140 2.24 -25.45 1.93
C TRP A 140 3.60 -25.20 2.57
N ASP A 141 4.65 -25.43 1.79
CA ASP A 141 6.02 -25.09 2.12
C ASP A 141 6.43 -23.81 1.40
N LEU A 142 7.03 -22.88 2.13
CA LEU A 142 7.43 -21.55 1.65
C LEU A 142 8.90 -21.46 1.24
N SER A 143 9.59 -22.58 1.06
CA SER A 143 10.98 -22.55 0.59
C SER A 143 11.09 -21.90 -0.79
N TYR A 144 12.03 -20.96 -0.93
CA TYR A 144 12.32 -20.24 -2.17
C TYR A 144 13.78 -19.80 -2.19
N ASP A 145 14.42 -19.95 -3.35
CA ASP A 145 15.80 -19.51 -3.55
C ASP A 145 15.81 -18.06 -4.08
N TRP A 146 16.02 -17.10 -3.19
CA TRP A 146 16.01 -15.68 -3.49
C TRP A 146 17.25 -15.24 -4.28
N GLY A 147 17.04 -14.39 -5.31
CA GLY A 147 18.09 -13.77 -6.10
C GLY A 147 18.31 -12.28 -5.79
N ASP A 148 17.67 -11.74 -4.76
CA ASP A 148 17.58 -10.32 -4.42
C ASP A 148 18.60 -9.82 -3.38
N GLU A 149 19.65 -10.57 -3.05
CA GLU A 149 20.64 -10.22 -2.02
C GLU A 149 21.21 -8.80 -2.18
N LYS A 150 21.46 -8.38 -3.42
CA LYS A 150 21.96 -7.04 -3.71
C LYS A 150 20.97 -5.96 -3.27
N TRP A 151 19.68 -6.16 -3.54
CA TRP A 151 18.62 -5.24 -3.14
C TRP A 151 18.51 -5.20 -1.61
N MET A 152 18.39 -6.35 -0.96
CA MET A 152 18.23 -6.45 0.48
C MET A 152 19.38 -5.79 1.25
N THR A 153 20.61 -5.88 0.72
CA THR A 153 21.78 -5.20 1.31
C THR A 153 21.73 -3.69 1.14
N SER A 154 21.19 -3.17 0.02
CA SER A 154 21.10 -1.73 -0.27
C SER A 154 19.77 -1.09 0.12
N ARG A 155 18.79 -1.87 0.58
CA ARG A 155 17.42 -1.44 0.85
C ARG A 155 17.36 -0.17 1.71
N ALA A 156 18.03 -0.15 2.85
CA ALA A 156 18.04 1.00 3.74
C ALA A 156 18.54 2.30 3.08
N GLN A 157 19.48 2.18 2.14
CA GLN A 157 19.97 3.35 1.39
C GLN A 157 18.97 3.82 0.32
N ASN A 158 18.27 2.89 -0.31
CA ASN A 158 17.28 3.18 -1.35
C ASN A 158 15.98 3.77 -0.78
N GLN A 159 15.70 3.52 0.50
CA GLN A 159 14.46 3.93 1.19
C GLN A 159 14.67 5.03 2.22
N LYS A 160 15.87 5.59 2.32
CA LYS A 160 16.09 6.74 3.22
C LYS A 160 15.25 7.96 2.81
N PRO A 161 14.93 8.86 3.75
CA PRO A 161 14.09 10.04 3.47
C PRO A 161 14.57 10.91 2.30
N GLU A 162 15.88 10.99 2.08
CA GLU A 162 16.50 11.76 0.99
C GLU A 162 16.43 11.06 -0.37
N ALA A 163 16.14 9.75 -0.43
CA ALA A 163 16.05 9.03 -1.69
C ALA A 163 14.80 9.42 -2.49
N PRO A 164 14.86 9.42 -3.82
CA PRO A 164 13.66 9.63 -4.64
C PRO A 164 12.70 8.44 -4.45
N MET A 165 11.41 8.73 -4.24
CA MET A 165 10.37 7.71 -4.13
C MET A 165 9.16 8.12 -4.96
N SER A 166 9.00 7.47 -6.10
CA SER A 166 7.84 7.53 -6.98
C SER A 166 7.18 6.17 -7.00
N ILE A 167 5.95 6.11 -6.50
CA ILE A 167 5.21 4.88 -6.23
C ILE A 167 4.14 4.69 -7.30
N TYR A 168 4.08 3.50 -7.87
CA TYR A 168 3.01 3.07 -8.75
C TYR A 168 2.07 2.14 -7.99
N GLU A 169 0.87 2.61 -7.65
CA GLU A 169 -0.14 1.83 -6.96
C GLU A 169 -0.89 0.95 -7.97
N VAL A 170 -0.97 -0.36 -7.71
CA VAL A 170 -1.50 -1.32 -8.67
C VAL A 170 -2.41 -2.38 -8.04
N HIS A 171 -3.56 -2.63 -8.68
CA HIS A 171 -4.40 -3.80 -8.42
C HIS A 171 -4.03 -4.89 -9.44
N LEU A 172 -3.39 -5.95 -8.98
CA LEU A 172 -2.83 -7.01 -9.83
C LEU A 172 -3.87 -7.67 -10.75
N GLY A 173 -5.10 -7.82 -10.26
CA GLY A 173 -6.18 -8.50 -10.97
C GLY A 173 -6.77 -7.75 -12.16
N SER A 174 -6.49 -6.44 -12.29
CA SER A 174 -7.07 -5.58 -13.32
C SER A 174 -6.08 -4.68 -14.05
N TRP A 175 -4.79 -4.70 -13.67
CA TRP A 175 -3.76 -3.93 -14.37
C TRP A 175 -3.69 -4.32 -15.86
N MET A 176 -3.65 -5.62 -16.14
CA MET A 176 -3.75 -6.21 -17.48
C MET A 176 -4.43 -7.56 -17.39
N ARG A 177 -5.30 -7.86 -18.37
CA ARG A 177 -6.02 -9.14 -18.45
C ARG A 177 -5.86 -9.77 -19.83
N VAL A 178 -5.98 -11.08 -19.90
CA VAL A 178 -5.92 -11.86 -21.15
C VAL A 178 -7.32 -12.05 -21.68
N LEU A 179 -7.74 -11.17 -22.59
CA LEU A 179 -9.11 -11.13 -23.11
C LEU A 179 -9.46 -12.42 -23.87
N GLU A 180 -8.51 -12.97 -24.62
CA GLU A 180 -8.65 -14.19 -25.41
C GLU A 180 -8.84 -15.45 -24.56
N GLU A 181 -8.46 -15.39 -23.29
CA GLU A 181 -8.57 -16.49 -22.33
C GLU A 181 -9.65 -16.20 -21.28
N ASN A 182 -10.86 -15.92 -21.72
CA ASN A 182 -12.01 -15.60 -20.87
C ASN A 182 -11.77 -14.41 -19.92
N ASN A 183 -11.03 -13.42 -20.40
CA ASN A 183 -10.73 -12.20 -19.61
C ASN A 183 -10.10 -12.52 -18.23
N ARG A 184 -9.24 -13.53 -18.17
CA ARG A 184 -8.53 -13.86 -16.92
C ARG A 184 -7.51 -12.80 -16.54
N SER A 185 -7.25 -12.66 -15.27
CA SER A 185 -6.12 -11.89 -14.76
C SER A 185 -4.79 -12.53 -15.18
N LEU A 186 -3.72 -11.74 -15.20
CA LEU A 186 -2.36 -12.27 -15.31
C LEU A 186 -2.00 -13.06 -14.05
N SER A 187 -1.19 -14.10 -14.24
CA SER A 187 -0.55 -14.81 -13.13
C SER A 187 0.59 -13.95 -12.54
N TYR A 188 1.02 -14.25 -11.30
CA TYR A 188 2.19 -13.61 -10.69
C TYR A 188 3.45 -13.69 -11.58
N ARG A 189 3.66 -14.83 -12.28
CA ARG A 189 4.80 -14.99 -13.20
C ARG A 189 4.69 -14.15 -14.46
N GLU A 190 3.48 -13.98 -15.01
CA GLU A 190 3.27 -13.07 -16.15
C GLU A 190 3.45 -11.61 -15.73
N LEU A 191 2.97 -11.25 -14.53
CA LEU A 191 3.15 -9.94 -13.92
C LEU A 191 4.64 -9.66 -13.66
N ALA A 192 5.40 -10.62 -13.15
CA ALA A 192 6.83 -10.47 -12.86
C ALA A 192 7.59 -9.86 -14.04
N ARG A 193 7.31 -10.30 -15.26
CA ARG A 193 7.95 -9.76 -16.46
C ARG A 193 7.31 -8.44 -16.91
N LYS A 194 6.00 -8.48 -17.16
CA LYS A 194 5.30 -7.36 -17.82
C LYS A 194 5.26 -6.10 -16.96
N LEU A 195 4.98 -6.26 -15.66
CA LEU A 195 4.90 -5.12 -14.74
C LEU A 195 6.30 -4.55 -14.47
N THR A 196 7.31 -5.40 -14.30
CA THR A 196 8.70 -4.94 -14.10
C THR A 196 9.19 -4.14 -15.31
N ASP A 197 9.01 -4.65 -16.52
CA ASP A 197 9.39 -3.95 -17.75
C ASP A 197 8.71 -2.57 -17.84
N TYR A 198 7.42 -2.51 -17.52
CA TYR A 198 6.65 -1.27 -17.51
C TYR A 198 7.15 -0.26 -16.46
N LEU A 199 7.38 -0.70 -15.23
CA LEU A 199 7.85 0.17 -14.15
C LEU A 199 9.24 0.75 -14.45
N LEU A 200 10.13 -0.07 -15.03
CA LEU A 200 11.45 0.38 -15.49
C LEU A 200 11.34 1.42 -16.61
N GLU A 201 10.50 1.15 -17.60
CA GLU A 201 10.26 2.08 -18.70
C GLU A 201 9.72 3.42 -18.21
N MET A 202 8.74 3.38 -17.29
CA MET A 202 8.11 4.57 -16.72
C MET A 202 8.96 5.28 -15.67
N GLY A 203 10.04 4.65 -15.19
CA GLY A 203 10.97 5.22 -14.22
C GLY A 203 10.45 5.27 -12.79
N TYR A 204 9.45 4.49 -12.43
CA TYR A 204 9.01 4.34 -11.03
C TYR A 204 10.09 3.66 -10.18
N THR A 205 10.17 4.05 -8.92
CA THR A 205 11.14 3.48 -7.96
C THR A 205 10.54 2.37 -7.12
N HIS A 206 9.23 2.44 -6.89
CA HIS A 206 8.49 1.50 -6.05
C HIS A 206 7.17 1.13 -6.72
N VAL A 207 6.69 -0.06 -6.40
CA VAL A 207 5.31 -0.46 -6.64
C VAL A 207 4.61 -0.68 -5.31
N GLU A 208 3.37 -0.21 -5.20
CA GLU A 208 2.48 -0.50 -4.08
C GLU A 208 1.36 -1.42 -4.56
N PHE A 209 1.33 -2.64 -4.04
CA PHE A 209 0.26 -3.58 -4.34
C PHE A 209 -0.93 -3.33 -3.43
N MET A 210 -2.09 -3.01 -4.01
CA MET A 210 -3.37 -3.11 -3.31
C MET A 210 -3.46 -4.49 -2.64
N PRO A 211 -4.29 -4.68 -1.58
CA PRO A 211 -4.15 -5.84 -0.71
C PRO A 211 -4.10 -7.17 -1.48
N VAL A 212 -3.01 -7.91 -1.30
CA VAL A 212 -2.77 -9.22 -1.93
C VAL A 212 -3.06 -10.39 -0.99
N MET A 213 -3.36 -10.12 0.27
CA MET A 213 -3.75 -11.13 1.25
C MET A 213 -5.01 -11.86 0.75
N GLU A 214 -5.10 -13.17 1.01
CA GLU A 214 -6.26 -13.94 0.54
C GLU A 214 -7.57 -13.40 1.11
N HIS A 215 -8.56 -13.28 0.26
CA HIS A 215 -9.85 -12.67 0.58
C HIS A 215 -10.99 -13.38 -0.17
N PRO A 216 -12.20 -13.50 0.42
CA PRO A 216 -13.28 -14.27 -0.18
C PRO A 216 -13.92 -13.57 -1.38
N PHE A 217 -14.09 -12.25 -1.29
CA PHE A 217 -14.82 -11.46 -2.28
C PHE A 217 -13.88 -10.61 -3.15
N PHE A 218 -13.78 -10.96 -4.45
CA PHE A 218 -12.91 -10.23 -5.39
C PHE A 218 -13.24 -8.74 -5.51
N GLY A 219 -14.53 -8.38 -5.42
CA GLY A 219 -15.00 -7.00 -5.47
C GLY A 219 -14.65 -6.14 -4.23
N SER A 220 -14.02 -6.73 -3.21
CA SER A 220 -13.43 -5.98 -2.09
C SER A 220 -12.05 -5.42 -2.42
N TRP A 221 -11.48 -5.75 -3.59
CA TRP A 221 -10.14 -5.35 -4.02
C TRP A 221 -9.03 -5.83 -3.07
N GLY A 222 -9.34 -6.79 -2.20
CA GLY A 222 -8.48 -7.31 -1.15
C GLY A 222 -8.65 -6.67 0.22
N TYR A 223 -9.42 -5.58 0.37
CA TYR A 223 -9.62 -4.91 1.67
C TYR A 223 -10.45 -5.70 2.69
N GLN A 224 -11.06 -6.82 2.28
CA GLN A 224 -11.72 -7.76 3.18
C GLN A 224 -10.87 -9.03 3.33
N SER A 225 -9.68 -8.89 3.87
CA SER A 225 -8.69 -9.97 4.03
C SER A 225 -9.11 -10.98 5.09
N LEU A 226 -8.88 -12.28 4.81
CA LEU A 226 -8.99 -13.38 5.78
C LEU A 226 -7.69 -14.16 5.92
N GLY A 227 -6.87 -14.24 4.86
CA GLY A 227 -5.60 -14.96 4.87
C GLY A 227 -4.42 -14.03 5.15
N TYR A 228 -4.20 -13.65 6.40
CA TYR A 228 -3.17 -12.70 6.81
C TYR A 228 -1.74 -13.18 6.56
N PHE A 229 -1.55 -14.45 6.25
CA PHE A 229 -0.25 -15.10 6.00
C PHE A 229 -0.20 -15.77 4.61
N SER A 230 -1.16 -15.51 3.73
CA SER A 230 -1.17 -16.09 2.39
C SER A 230 -1.44 -15.05 1.32
N PRO A 231 -0.67 -15.03 0.21
CA PRO A 231 -1.05 -14.28 -0.98
C PRO A 231 -2.26 -14.94 -1.64
N THR A 232 -3.10 -14.13 -2.28
CA THR A 232 -4.29 -14.67 -2.95
C THR A 232 -3.90 -15.69 -4.01
N SER A 233 -4.55 -16.84 -3.96
CA SER A 233 -4.34 -17.96 -4.89
C SER A 233 -4.89 -17.70 -6.29
N ARG A 234 -5.60 -16.59 -6.49
CA ARG A 234 -6.18 -16.20 -7.80
C ARG A 234 -5.14 -16.03 -8.90
N TYR A 235 -3.90 -15.68 -8.54
CA TYR A 235 -2.85 -15.35 -9.51
C TYR A 235 -1.69 -16.35 -9.50
N GLY A 236 -1.75 -17.39 -8.67
CA GLY A 236 -0.73 -18.44 -8.60
C GLY A 236 -0.45 -18.89 -7.17
N ILE A 237 0.62 -19.64 -7.00
CA ILE A 237 1.08 -20.18 -5.73
C ILE A 237 2.01 -19.17 -5.00
N PRO A 238 2.28 -19.36 -3.68
CA PRO A 238 3.18 -18.50 -2.90
C PRO A 238 4.53 -18.23 -3.56
N GLN A 239 5.19 -19.25 -4.14
CA GLN A 239 6.47 -19.07 -4.82
C GLN A 239 6.38 -18.24 -6.10
N ASP A 240 5.22 -18.18 -6.74
CA ASP A 240 5.03 -17.30 -7.91
C ASP A 240 4.98 -15.84 -7.49
N PHE A 241 4.41 -15.55 -6.32
CA PHE A 241 4.43 -14.19 -5.75
C PHE A 241 5.83 -13.81 -5.25
N MET A 242 6.56 -14.75 -4.62
CA MET A 242 7.98 -14.54 -4.29
C MET A 242 8.79 -14.23 -5.56
N HIS A 243 8.56 -14.94 -6.66
CA HIS A 243 9.22 -14.69 -7.94
C HIS A 243 8.90 -13.29 -8.50
N LEU A 244 7.69 -12.80 -8.34
CA LEU A 244 7.33 -11.43 -8.73
C LEU A 244 8.16 -10.41 -7.95
N ILE A 245 8.23 -10.54 -6.62
CA ILE A 245 8.99 -9.64 -5.75
C ILE A 245 10.49 -9.72 -6.07
N ASP A 246 11.04 -10.93 -6.16
CA ASP A 246 12.44 -11.18 -6.50
C ASP A 246 12.82 -10.53 -7.84
N THR A 247 11.96 -10.64 -8.85
CA THR A 247 12.17 -10.00 -10.16
C THR A 247 12.20 -8.47 -10.05
N LEU A 248 11.30 -7.88 -9.27
CA LEU A 248 11.26 -6.44 -9.03
C LEU A 248 12.54 -5.97 -8.32
N HIS A 249 12.97 -6.65 -7.28
CA HIS A 249 14.18 -6.35 -6.53
C HIS A 249 15.45 -6.45 -7.37
N GLN A 250 15.58 -7.50 -8.17
CA GLN A 250 16.72 -7.67 -9.10
C GLN A 250 16.82 -6.53 -10.11
N ASN A 251 15.71 -5.84 -10.37
CA ASN A 251 15.63 -4.68 -11.26
C ASN A 251 15.62 -3.32 -10.51
N GLY A 252 15.86 -3.33 -9.20
CA GLY A 252 16.00 -2.11 -8.40
C GLY A 252 14.67 -1.41 -8.10
N ILE A 253 13.56 -2.14 -8.05
CA ILE A 253 12.21 -1.64 -7.74
C ILE A 253 11.79 -2.17 -6.37
N GLY A 254 11.46 -1.28 -5.44
CA GLY A 254 10.95 -1.63 -4.12
C GLY A 254 9.46 -2.03 -4.14
N VAL A 255 9.07 -2.86 -3.18
CA VAL A 255 7.71 -3.40 -3.08
C VAL A 255 7.06 -3.01 -1.76
N ILE A 256 5.95 -2.30 -1.83
CA ILE A 256 5.11 -1.92 -0.69
C ILE A 256 3.82 -2.74 -0.77
N LEU A 257 3.39 -3.31 0.36
CA LEU A 257 2.08 -3.96 0.45
C LEU A 257 1.08 -3.07 1.15
N ASP A 258 -0.11 -3.00 0.59
CA ASP A 258 -1.27 -2.46 1.30
C ASP A 258 -1.77 -3.51 2.30
N TRP A 259 -1.68 -3.20 3.60
CA TRP A 259 -1.97 -4.09 4.71
C TRP A 259 -3.14 -3.57 5.54
N VAL A 260 -4.09 -4.45 5.83
CA VAL A 260 -5.39 -4.10 6.44
C VAL A 260 -5.49 -4.68 7.87
N PRO A 261 -4.87 -4.07 8.89
CA PRO A 261 -5.00 -4.50 10.28
C PRO A 261 -6.21 -3.89 10.99
N SER A 262 -7.01 -3.11 10.29
CA SER A 262 -8.12 -2.34 10.88
C SER A 262 -9.39 -3.17 11.06
N HIS A 263 -9.69 -4.06 10.11
CA HIS A 263 -10.93 -4.82 10.08
C HIS A 263 -10.81 -6.10 9.23
N PHE A 264 -11.80 -6.97 9.34
CA PHE A 264 -11.91 -8.20 8.54
C PHE A 264 -13.38 -8.58 8.28
N PRO A 265 -13.69 -9.35 7.21
CA PRO A 265 -15.07 -9.68 6.83
C PRO A 265 -15.72 -10.70 7.78
N VAL A 266 -17.03 -10.77 7.69
CA VAL A 266 -17.88 -11.60 8.58
C VAL A 266 -18.09 -13.04 8.06
N ASP A 267 -17.35 -13.46 7.04
CA ASP A 267 -17.49 -14.78 6.42
C ASP A 267 -17.29 -15.90 7.43
N GLY A 268 -18.21 -16.86 7.44
CA GLY A 268 -18.27 -17.88 8.50
C GLY A 268 -17.07 -18.82 8.59
N HIS A 269 -16.32 -19.02 7.49
CA HIS A 269 -15.09 -19.82 7.48
C HIS A 269 -13.86 -19.04 7.98
N GLY A 270 -13.98 -17.72 8.13
CA GLY A 270 -12.90 -16.83 8.55
C GLY A 270 -12.73 -16.76 10.06
N ILE A 271 -12.00 -15.72 10.50
CA ILE A 271 -11.58 -15.55 11.89
C ILE A 271 -12.66 -14.97 12.81
N GLY A 272 -13.78 -14.45 12.27
CA GLY A 272 -14.90 -13.95 13.07
C GLY A 272 -15.60 -15.06 13.84
N ASN A 273 -15.92 -14.84 15.12
CA ASN A 273 -16.51 -15.85 16.02
C ASN A 273 -15.77 -17.19 15.94
N PHE A 274 -14.44 -17.15 16.02
CA PHE A 274 -13.55 -18.25 15.57
C PHE A 274 -13.78 -19.56 16.33
N ASP A 275 -13.91 -19.51 17.65
CA ASP A 275 -14.17 -20.67 18.50
C ASP A 275 -15.59 -20.67 19.12
N GLY A 276 -16.50 -19.95 18.48
CA GLY A 276 -17.86 -19.72 18.99
C GLY A 276 -17.97 -18.52 19.91
N THR A 277 -16.88 -17.78 20.09
CA THR A 277 -16.82 -16.52 20.84
C THR A 277 -16.20 -15.41 20.00
N HIS A 278 -16.30 -14.16 20.46
CA HIS A 278 -15.61 -13.02 19.86
C HIS A 278 -14.12 -13.09 20.22
N LEU A 279 -13.37 -13.92 19.48
CA LEU A 279 -11.97 -14.21 19.80
C LEU A 279 -11.03 -13.14 19.22
N TYR A 280 -11.18 -12.82 17.93
CA TYR A 280 -10.36 -11.84 17.21
C TYR A 280 -10.96 -10.43 17.26
N GLU A 281 -12.26 -10.33 17.31
CA GLU A 281 -13.00 -9.08 17.39
C GLU A 281 -13.43 -8.76 18.85
N HIS A 282 -13.88 -7.52 19.06
CA HIS A 282 -14.44 -7.13 20.33
C HIS A 282 -15.93 -7.55 20.44
N ALA A 283 -16.36 -8.06 21.61
CA ALA A 283 -17.71 -8.57 21.81
C ALA A 283 -18.83 -7.50 21.76
N ASP A 284 -18.50 -6.25 22.05
CA ASP A 284 -19.46 -5.14 21.95
C ASP A 284 -19.36 -4.51 20.55
N ASP A 285 -20.44 -4.56 19.78
CA ASP A 285 -20.51 -4.04 18.40
C ASP A 285 -20.12 -2.56 18.29
N ARG A 286 -20.27 -1.78 19.36
CA ARG A 286 -19.84 -0.39 19.39
C ARG A 286 -18.31 -0.22 19.33
N LYS A 287 -17.56 -1.31 19.57
CA LYS A 287 -16.09 -1.39 19.39
C LYS A 287 -15.69 -2.42 18.33
N GLY A 288 -16.46 -3.50 18.19
CA GLY A 288 -16.10 -4.69 17.42
C GLY A 288 -16.68 -4.77 16.02
N PHE A 289 -17.56 -3.83 15.61
CA PHE A 289 -18.21 -3.87 14.30
C PHE A 289 -18.22 -2.51 13.61
N HIS A 290 -17.75 -2.46 12.35
CA HIS A 290 -17.69 -1.22 11.57
C HIS A 290 -19.04 -0.95 10.88
N PRO A 291 -19.71 0.20 11.15
CA PRO A 291 -21.07 0.45 10.68
C PRO A 291 -21.16 0.63 9.16
N ASP A 292 -20.15 1.21 8.51
CA ASP A 292 -20.16 1.47 7.07
C ASP A 292 -19.70 0.26 6.25
N TRP A 293 -18.62 -0.39 6.67
CA TRP A 293 -18.00 -1.51 5.92
C TRP A 293 -18.61 -2.87 6.24
N LYS A 294 -19.47 -2.95 7.27
CA LYS A 294 -20.12 -4.21 7.72
C LYS A 294 -19.12 -5.33 8.01
N SER A 295 -18.01 -4.98 8.60
CA SER A 295 -16.89 -5.83 8.94
C SER A 295 -16.61 -5.82 10.44
N TYR A 296 -15.96 -6.85 10.94
CA TYR A 296 -15.48 -6.90 12.32
C TYR A 296 -14.24 -6.00 12.47
N ILE A 297 -14.04 -5.46 13.69
CA ILE A 297 -12.88 -4.69 14.10
C ILE A 297 -12.07 -5.53 15.09
N PHE A 298 -10.75 -5.61 14.88
CA PHE A 298 -9.87 -6.35 15.77
C PHE A 298 -9.88 -5.83 17.20
N ASN A 299 -9.79 -6.77 18.15
CA ASN A 299 -9.63 -6.44 19.57
C ASN A 299 -8.15 -6.21 19.92
N TYR A 300 -7.66 -4.99 19.69
CA TYR A 300 -6.27 -4.60 19.95
C TYR A 300 -5.87 -4.66 21.42
N GLY A 301 -6.82 -4.78 22.33
CA GLY A 301 -6.59 -4.96 23.77
C GLY A 301 -6.12 -6.37 24.13
N ARG A 302 -6.32 -7.36 23.25
CA ARG A 302 -5.85 -8.74 23.47
C ARG A 302 -4.40 -8.91 23.04
N ASN A 303 -3.61 -9.51 23.91
CA ASN A 303 -2.21 -9.81 23.64
C ASN A 303 -2.05 -10.74 22.43
N GLU A 304 -2.86 -11.77 22.32
CA GLU A 304 -2.84 -12.76 21.25
C GLU A 304 -3.16 -12.13 19.89
N ILE A 305 -4.09 -11.17 19.86
CA ILE A 305 -4.45 -10.45 18.63
C ILE A 305 -3.32 -9.51 18.19
N ARG A 306 -2.68 -8.84 19.14
CA ARG A 306 -1.47 -8.02 18.86
C ARG A 306 -0.34 -8.89 18.32
N ASN A 307 -0.10 -10.07 18.91
CA ASN A 307 0.85 -11.05 18.41
C ASN A 307 0.51 -11.48 16.97
N PHE A 308 -0.76 -11.82 16.71
CA PHE A 308 -1.25 -12.24 15.40
C PHE A 308 -0.97 -11.19 14.32
N LEU A 309 -1.38 -9.95 14.56
CA LEU A 309 -1.24 -8.86 13.59
C LEU A 309 0.24 -8.49 13.38
N ILE A 310 1.04 -8.34 14.44
CA ILE A 310 2.47 -8.04 14.30
C ILE A 310 3.19 -9.23 13.63
N SER A 311 2.85 -10.47 13.98
CA SER A 311 3.40 -11.64 13.27
C SER A 311 3.06 -11.62 11.78
N SER A 312 1.85 -11.18 11.41
CA SER A 312 1.47 -11.05 10.00
C SER A 312 2.37 -10.05 9.26
N SER A 313 2.60 -8.87 9.82
CA SER A 313 3.50 -7.90 9.18
C SER A 313 4.93 -8.43 9.06
N LEU A 314 5.47 -9.01 10.13
CA LEU A 314 6.83 -9.57 10.10
C LEU A 314 6.96 -10.76 9.15
N PHE A 315 5.89 -11.56 8.97
CA PHE A 315 5.85 -12.65 8.00
C PHE A 315 6.09 -12.18 6.56
N TRP A 316 5.44 -11.11 6.15
CA TRP A 316 5.62 -10.55 4.80
C TRP A 316 7.02 -10.01 4.59
N LEU A 317 7.63 -9.44 5.62
CA LEU A 317 9.03 -9.00 5.60
C LEU A 317 10.03 -10.17 5.58
N ASP A 318 9.74 -11.24 6.35
CA ASP A 318 10.61 -12.41 6.54
C ASP A 318 10.54 -13.38 5.34
N LYS A 319 9.34 -13.72 4.91
CA LYS A 319 9.13 -14.79 3.91
C LYS A 319 9.02 -14.26 2.48
N TYR A 320 8.60 -12.99 2.32
CA TYR A 320 8.38 -12.39 0.99
C TYR A 320 9.30 -11.21 0.69
N HIS A 321 10.18 -10.84 1.60
CA HIS A 321 11.15 -9.76 1.44
C HIS A 321 10.54 -8.39 1.09
N VAL A 322 9.25 -8.16 1.36
CA VAL A 322 8.65 -6.86 1.05
C VAL A 322 9.37 -5.72 1.75
N ASP A 323 9.33 -4.53 1.16
CA ASP A 323 10.10 -3.39 1.61
C ASP A 323 9.35 -2.49 2.58
N GLY A 324 8.06 -2.71 2.73
CA GLY A 324 7.26 -1.94 3.66
C GLY A 324 5.76 -2.11 3.45
N PHE A 325 5.01 -1.30 4.20
CA PHE A 325 3.56 -1.35 4.23
C PHE A 325 2.94 0.03 4.05
N ARG A 326 1.89 0.10 3.27
CA ARG A 326 0.85 1.10 3.45
C ARG A 326 -0.21 0.49 4.37
N VAL A 327 -0.46 1.13 5.51
CA VAL A 327 -1.43 0.66 6.50
C VAL A 327 -2.77 1.33 6.26
N ASP A 328 -3.76 0.50 5.92
CA ASP A 328 -5.10 0.92 5.57
C ASP A 328 -5.89 1.45 6.76
N ALA A 329 -6.68 2.50 6.53
CA ALA A 329 -7.70 3.01 7.42
C ALA A 329 -7.23 3.31 8.86
N VAL A 330 -6.01 3.84 9.03
CA VAL A 330 -5.46 4.17 10.36
C VAL A 330 -6.37 5.12 11.13
N ALA A 331 -7.03 6.07 10.47
CA ALA A 331 -8.00 6.95 11.11
C ALA A 331 -9.12 6.18 11.83
N SER A 332 -9.64 5.10 11.23
CA SER A 332 -10.68 4.26 11.84
C SER A 332 -10.20 3.49 13.07
N MET A 333 -8.90 3.23 13.15
CA MET A 333 -8.28 2.57 14.29
C MET A 333 -8.07 3.53 15.46
N LEU A 334 -7.73 4.80 15.18
CA LEU A 334 -7.39 5.78 16.20
C LEU A 334 -8.60 6.29 16.99
N TYR A 335 -9.80 6.28 16.39
CA TYR A 335 -10.98 6.90 16.97
C TYR A 335 -12.12 5.93 17.19
N LEU A 336 -12.57 5.80 18.46
CA LEU A 336 -13.69 4.94 18.87
C LEU A 336 -15.04 5.39 18.30
N ASP A 337 -15.17 6.66 17.95
CA ASP A 337 -16.37 7.28 17.35
C ASP A 337 -16.31 7.40 15.83
N TYR A 338 -15.30 6.81 15.18
CA TYR A 338 -15.18 6.87 13.72
C TYR A 338 -16.44 6.29 13.03
N SER A 339 -17.05 7.08 12.13
CA SER A 339 -18.32 6.76 11.43
C SER A 339 -19.50 6.43 12.35
N ARG A 340 -19.49 6.88 13.60
CA ARG A 340 -20.54 6.59 14.60
C ARG A 340 -21.21 7.87 15.10
N LYS A 341 -22.50 7.74 15.42
CA LYS A 341 -23.26 8.84 16.02
C LYS A 341 -23.09 8.85 17.54
N PRO A 342 -23.42 9.96 18.20
CA PRO A 342 -23.47 10.00 19.66
C PRO A 342 -24.33 8.86 20.22
N GLY A 343 -23.77 8.08 21.15
CA GLY A 343 -24.42 6.90 21.76
C GLY A 343 -24.14 5.57 21.03
N GLU A 344 -23.54 5.58 19.85
CA GLU A 344 -23.16 4.38 19.08
C GLU A 344 -21.72 3.93 19.31
N TRP A 345 -21.00 4.53 20.25
CA TRP A 345 -19.63 4.21 20.63
C TRP A 345 -19.41 4.27 22.14
N ILE A 346 -18.30 3.70 22.61
CA ILE A 346 -17.93 3.65 24.02
C ILE A 346 -16.67 4.46 24.23
N PRO A 347 -16.65 5.47 25.12
CA PRO A 347 -15.43 6.22 25.46
C PRO A 347 -14.34 5.31 26.04
N ASN A 348 -13.09 5.75 25.91
CA ASN A 348 -11.97 5.15 26.60
C ASN A 348 -12.04 5.38 28.14
N GLU A 349 -11.12 4.81 28.88
CA GLU A 349 -11.07 4.90 30.36
C GLU A 349 -10.95 6.33 30.90
N PHE A 350 -10.52 7.31 30.06
CA PHE A 350 -10.42 8.72 30.40
C PHE A 350 -11.63 9.55 29.91
N GLY A 351 -12.61 8.90 29.27
CA GLY A 351 -13.79 9.55 28.71
C GLY A 351 -13.61 10.16 27.33
N GLY A 352 -12.45 9.97 26.70
CA GLY A 352 -12.13 10.43 25.33
C GLY A 352 -12.56 9.44 24.24
N ASN A 353 -12.39 9.86 22.99
CA ASN A 353 -12.72 9.05 21.81
C ASN A 353 -11.48 8.37 21.19
N GLU A 354 -10.30 8.58 21.73
CA GLU A 354 -9.08 7.92 21.26
C GLU A 354 -9.11 6.43 21.63
N ASN A 355 -8.79 5.56 20.68
CA ASN A 355 -8.64 4.13 20.91
C ASN A 355 -7.22 3.83 21.41
N LEU A 356 -7.04 3.86 22.72
CA LEU A 356 -5.72 3.71 23.36
C LEU A 356 -5.07 2.35 23.06
N GLU A 357 -5.87 1.30 22.90
CA GLU A 357 -5.43 -0.05 22.59
C GLU A 357 -4.85 -0.11 21.17
N ALA A 358 -5.54 0.48 20.19
CA ALA A 358 -5.06 0.56 18.79
C ALA A 358 -3.82 1.48 18.66
N ILE A 359 -3.77 2.60 19.38
CA ILE A 359 -2.61 3.49 19.43
C ILE A 359 -1.37 2.74 19.96
N SER A 360 -1.54 1.99 21.04
CA SER A 360 -0.48 1.15 21.62
C SER A 360 -0.03 0.06 20.64
N PHE A 361 -0.98 -0.58 19.93
CA PHE A 361 -0.69 -1.56 18.89
C PHE A 361 0.11 -0.96 17.73
N LEU A 362 -0.32 0.18 17.16
CA LEU A 362 0.36 0.84 16.03
C LEU A 362 1.80 1.24 16.38
N ARG A 363 2.01 1.75 17.60
CA ARG A 363 3.36 2.07 18.11
C ARG A 363 4.22 0.82 18.17
N ARG A 364 3.71 -0.26 18.76
CA ARG A 364 4.44 -1.53 18.87
C ARG A 364 4.72 -2.15 17.49
N PHE A 365 3.76 -2.12 16.58
CA PHE A 365 3.94 -2.56 15.20
C PHE A 365 5.11 -1.85 14.53
N ASN A 366 5.18 -0.51 14.58
CA ASN A 366 6.27 0.26 13.98
C ASN A 366 7.61 -0.04 14.65
N GLU A 367 7.66 -0.11 16.00
CA GLU A 367 8.87 -0.44 16.75
C GLU A 367 9.41 -1.82 16.36
N GLU A 368 8.57 -2.85 16.32
CA GLU A 368 9.00 -4.21 16.01
C GLU A 368 9.37 -4.36 14.53
N THR A 369 8.67 -3.69 13.61
CA THR A 369 9.00 -3.67 12.19
C THR A 369 10.40 -3.11 11.98
N HIS A 370 10.69 -1.90 12.45
CA HIS A 370 11.99 -1.25 12.25
C HIS A 370 13.14 -1.93 13.00
N LYS A 371 12.85 -2.50 14.17
CA LYS A 371 13.85 -3.21 14.98
C LYS A 371 14.30 -4.52 14.30
N ASN A 372 13.36 -5.30 13.79
CA ASN A 372 13.64 -6.61 13.23
C ASN A 372 14.09 -6.54 11.75
N TYR A 373 13.57 -5.55 11.00
CA TYR A 373 13.86 -5.37 9.58
C TYR A 373 14.27 -3.92 9.27
N PRO A 374 15.50 -3.51 9.63
CA PRO A 374 15.98 -2.16 9.35
C PRO A 374 15.92 -1.81 7.87
N GLY A 375 15.52 -0.58 7.57
CA GLY A 375 15.38 -0.08 6.21
C GLY A 375 14.04 -0.43 5.56
N THR A 376 13.08 -1.01 6.27
CA THR A 376 11.67 -1.06 5.83
C THR A 376 11.00 0.28 6.06
N ILE A 377 9.91 0.52 5.33
CA ILE A 377 9.09 1.74 5.46
C ILE A 377 7.66 1.39 5.86
N THR A 378 7.06 2.27 6.65
CA THR A 378 5.65 2.20 7.00
C THR A 378 4.96 3.51 6.66
N ILE A 379 3.84 3.44 5.93
CA ILE A 379 3.08 4.58 5.45
C ILE A 379 1.65 4.49 5.98
N ALA A 380 1.18 5.50 6.69
CA ALA A 380 -0.18 5.51 7.22
C ALA A 380 -1.16 6.13 6.22
N GLU A 381 -2.28 5.44 5.95
CA GLU A 381 -3.46 6.13 5.43
C GLU A 381 -4.24 6.71 6.63
N GLU A 382 -3.98 7.97 6.92
CA GLU A 382 -4.59 8.68 8.03
C GLU A 382 -5.11 10.04 7.51
N SER A 383 -6.42 10.22 7.50
CA SER A 383 -7.11 11.36 6.88
C SER A 383 -7.51 12.46 7.85
N THR A 384 -7.24 12.27 9.15
CA THR A 384 -7.60 13.24 10.20
C THR A 384 -6.45 14.18 10.56
N ALA A 385 -6.67 15.04 11.52
CA ALA A 385 -5.65 15.93 12.08
C ALA A 385 -4.85 15.29 13.23
N TRP A 386 -4.79 13.95 13.32
CA TRP A 386 -3.99 13.28 14.35
C TRP A 386 -2.53 13.72 14.25
N PRO A 387 -1.93 14.20 15.34
CA PRO A 387 -0.57 14.72 15.29
C PRO A 387 0.48 13.62 15.40
N MET A 388 1.66 13.90 14.84
CA MET A 388 2.86 13.08 15.01
C MET A 388 2.72 11.63 14.51
N VAL A 389 1.93 11.42 13.44
CA VAL A 389 1.79 10.10 12.81
C VAL A 389 3.15 9.59 12.35
N SER A 390 3.89 10.44 11.62
CA SER A 390 5.23 10.11 11.09
C SER A 390 6.36 10.65 11.98
N ARG A 391 6.19 10.56 13.29
CA ARG A 391 7.25 10.90 14.25
C ARG A 391 7.54 9.70 15.15
N PRO A 392 8.79 9.56 15.62
CA PRO A 392 9.22 8.44 16.45
C PRO A 392 8.38 8.26 17.71
N VAL A 393 8.17 7.00 18.11
CA VAL A 393 7.38 6.64 19.30
C VAL A 393 7.92 7.29 20.56
N PHE A 394 9.24 7.37 20.73
CA PHE A 394 9.87 7.98 21.91
C PHE A 394 9.63 9.51 22.03
N LEU A 395 9.21 10.18 20.93
CA LEU A 395 8.75 11.56 20.95
C LEU A 395 7.24 11.70 21.17
N GLY A 396 6.53 10.58 21.32
CA GLY A 396 5.07 10.54 21.47
C GLY A 396 4.30 10.26 20.16
N GLY A 397 5.01 10.06 19.04
CA GLY A 397 4.41 9.76 17.75
C GLY A 397 3.88 8.34 17.62
N LEU A 398 3.33 8.00 16.45
CA LEU A 398 2.90 6.65 16.13
C LEU A 398 4.02 5.78 15.54
N GLY A 399 5.13 6.38 15.07
CA GLY A 399 6.30 5.67 14.58
C GLY A 399 6.29 5.32 13.09
N PHE A 400 5.29 5.75 12.32
CA PHE A 400 5.32 5.61 10.86
C PHE A 400 6.44 6.45 10.25
N ASP A 401 6.95 6.03 9.10
CA ASP A 401 7.92 6.82 8.34
C ASP A 401 7.24 7.96 7.59
N MET A 402 6.04 7.69 7.04
CA MET A 402 5.29 8.63 6.22
C MET A 402 3.78 8.49 6.45
N LYS A 403 3.03 9.49 5.97
CA LYS A 403 1.57 9.40 5.85
C LYS A 403 1.10 9.99 4.51
N TRP A 404 -0.04 9.51 4.01
CA TRP A 404 -0.68 10.11 2.84
C TRP A 404 -1.19 11.52 3.15
N ASP A 405 -0.93 12.47 2.25
CA ASP A 405 -1.44 13.85 2.34
C ASP A 405 -2.83 13.95 1.69
N MET A 406 -3.85 13.49 2.39
CA MET A 406 -5.24 13.53 1.93
C MET A 406 -5.75 14.97 1.79
N GLY A 407 -5.25 15.90 2.61
CA GLY A 407 -5.57 17.32 2.52
C GLY A 407 -5.10 17.94 1.20
N TRP A 408 -3.85 17.70 0.82
CA TRP A 408 -3.31 18.12 -0.46
C TRP A 408 -4.11 17.53 -1.63
N MET A 409 -4.41 16.25 -1.59
CA MET A 409 -5.15 15.56 -2.64
C MET A 409 -6.54 16.20 -2.84
N HIS A 410 -7.30 16.38 -1.76
CA HIS A 410 -8.63 16.99 -1.83
C HIS A 410 -8.61 18.43 -2.35
N ASP A 411 -7.74 19.28 -1.81
CA ASP A 411 -7.66 20.68 -2.22
C ASP A 411 -7.17 20.82 -3.65
N THR A 412 -6.19 20.02 -4.06
CA THR A 412 -5.66 20.01 -5.42
C THR A 412 -6.72 19.58 -6.43
N LEU A 413 -7.40 18.46 -6.22
CA LEU A 413 -8.45 17.98 -7.13
C LEU A 413 -9.65 18.92 -7.15
N ALA A 414 -10.03 19.49 -6.00
CA ALA A 414 -11.09 20.50 -5.95
C ALA A 414 -10.72 21.77 -6.71
N TYR A 415 -9.45 22.16 -6.75
CA TYR A 415 -8.99 23.29 -7.56
C TYR A 415 -8.96 22.95 -9.05
N PHE A 416 -8.36 21.84 -9.44
CA PHE A 416 -8.20 21.44 -10.82
C PHE A 416 -9.54 21.15 -11.52
N SER A 417 -10.54 20.69 -10.78
CA SER A 417 -11.90 20.48 -11.33
C SER A 417 -12.67 21.77 -11.63
N LYS A 418 -12.16 22.92 -11.17
CA LYS A 418 -12.79 24.22 -11.49
C LYS A 418 -12.47 24.65 -12.91
N ASP A 419 -13.48 25.20 -13.58
CA ASP A 419 -13.24 25.92 -14.83
C ASP A 419 -12.16 27.00 -14.60
N PRO A 420 -11.16 27.12 -15.47
CA PRO A 420 -10.07 28.08 -15.30
C PRO A 420 -10.53 29.53 -15.04
N VAL A 421 -11.67 29.93 -15.55
CA VAL A 421 -12.23 31.28 -15.30
C VAL A 421 -12.51 31.55 -13.82
N HIS A 422 -12.73 30.51 -13.03
CA HIS A 422 -13.03 30.60 -11.59
C HIS A 422 -11.82 30.35 -10.69
N ARG A 423 -10.70 29.90 -11.24
CA ARG A 423 -9.52 29.47 -10.45
C ARG A 423 -8.91 30.59 -9.60
N SER A 424 -8.95 31.81 -10.07
CA SER A 424 -8.48 33.00 -9.31
C SER A 424 -9.12 33.12 -7.92
N TYR A 425 -10.39 32.74 -7.79
CA TYR A 425 -11.13 32.78 -6.50
C TYR A 425 -10.79 31.62 -5.56
N HIS A 426 -10.06 30.62 -6.03
CA HIS A 426 -9.69 29.41 -5.28
C HIS A 426 -8.19 29.23 -5.15
N HIS A 427 -7.39 30.23 -5.49
CA HIS A 427 -5.94 30.16 -5.58
C HIS A 427 -5.27 29.66 -4.29
N ASN A 428 -5.84 30.00 -3.13
CA ASN A 428 -5.37 29.55 -1.84
C ASN A 428 -5.40 28.02 -1.63
N LYS A 429 -6.21 27.29 -2.38
CA LYS A 429 -6.22 25.81 -2.31
C LYS A 429 -4.89 25.18 -2.75
N LEU A 430 -4.18 25.83 -3.66
CA LEU A 430 -2.84 25.40 -4.09
C LEU A 430 -1.75 25.66 -3.05
N THR A 431 -1.94 26.70 -2.23
CA THR A 431 -0.89 27.21 -1.34
C THR A 431 -1.09 26.81 0.12
N PHE A 432 -2.32 26.47 0.52
CA PHE A 432 -2.69 26.17 1.91
C PHE A 432 -1.87 25.03 2.51
N ARG A 433 -1.58 24.00 1.72
CA ARG A 433 -0.77 22.85 2.16
C ARG A 433 0.54 23.27 2.83
N MET A 434 1.19 24.32 2.33
CA MET A 434 2.52 24.71 2.83
C MET A 434 2.51 25.21 4.29
N ILE A 435 1.34 25.43 4.88
CA ILE A 435 1.20 25.74 6.31
C ILE A 435 1.55 24.52 7.17
N TYR A 436 1.29 23.30 6.66
CA TYR A 436 1.49 22.05 7.40
C TYR A 436 2.44 21.05 6.72
N ALA A 437 2.94 21.33 5.52
CA ALA A 437 3.69 20.42 4.66
C ALA A 437 4.90 19.73 5.32
N PHE A 438 5.43 20.30 6.41
CA PHE A 438 6.60 19.78 7.13
C PHE A 438 6.27 19.34 8.58
N HIS A 439 4.98 19.32 8.95
CA HIS A 439 4.57 18.76 10.24
C HIS A 439 4.67 17.23 10.25
N GLU A 440 4.47 16.59 9.12
CA GLU A 440 4.62 15.16 8.89
C GLU A 440 5.52 14.90 7.67
N ASN A 441 5.92 13.65 7.47
CA ASN A 441 6.56 13.20 6.25
C ASN A 441 5.46 12.72 5.27
N TYR A 442 5.23 13.46 4.21
CA TYR A 442 4.07 13.21 3.36
C TYR A 442 4.39 12.45 2.07
N VAL A 443 3.51 11.50 1.72
CA VAL A 443 3.33 11.00 0.36
C VAL A 443 2.15 11.77 -0.26
N LEU A 444 2.31 12.25 -1.49
CA LEU A 444 1.25 12.91 -2.25
C LEU A 444 0.48 11.87 -3.06
N PRO A 445 -0.73 11.46 -2.63
CA PRO A 445 -1.44 10.37 -3.29
C PRO A 445 -2.39 10.90 -4.35
N LEU A 446 -2.30 10.36 -5.55
CA LEU A 446 -3.41 10.30 -6.52
C LEU A 446 -3.78 8.83 -6.66
N SER A 447 -4.43 8.29 -5.62
CA SER A 447 -4.65 6.86 -5.41
C SER A 447 -5.93 6.34 -6.06
N HIS A 448 -6.14 5.01 -5.95
CA HIS A 448 -7.36 4.33 -6.39
C HIS A 448 -8.63 4.98 -5.83
N TYR A 449 -8.57 5.47 -4.59
CA TYR A 449 -9.72 6.05 -3.87
C TYR A 449 -10.35 7.20 -4.64
N GLU A 450 -9.60 7.92 -5.46
CA GLU A 450 -10.09 9.09 -6.20
C GLU A 450 -10.70 8.74 -7.57
N VAL A 451 -10.61 7.51 -8.01
CA VAL A 451 -11.07 7.08 -9.35
C VAL A 451 -12.07 5.93 -9.30
N VAL A 452 -12.84 5.85 -8.20
CA VAL A 452 -13.85 4.82 -7.92
C VAL A 452 -15.14 5.43 -7.39
N HIS A 453 -16.19 4.63 -7.32
CA HIS A 453 -17.49 4.97 -6.69
C HIS A 453 -18.20 6.19 -7.29
N GLY A 454 -18.16 6.34 -8.62
CA GLY A 454 -18.81 7.43 -9.33
C GLY A 454 -18.04 8.75 -9.29
N LYS A 455 -16.79 8.75 -8.82
CA LYS A 455 -15.91 9.93 -8.81
C LYS A 455 -15.34 10.26 -10.19
N GLY A 456 -15.38 9.33 -11.14
CA GLY A 456 -14.77 9.43 -12.47
C GLY A 456 -13.25 9.34 -12.47
N SER A 457 -12.63 9.19 -13.64
CA SER A 457 -11.15 9.16 -13.77
C SER A 457 -10.53 10.54 -13.53
N LEU A 458 -9.21 10.61 -13.33
CA LEU A 458 -8.49 11.88 -13.20
C LEU A 458 -8.71 12.78 -14.42
N LEU A 459 -8.68 12.19 -15.64
CA LEU A 459 -8.88 12.92 -16.88
C LEU A 459 -10.30 13.52 -16.98
N VAL A 460 -11.33 12.76 -16.59
CA VAL A 460 -12.72 13.23 -16.65
C VAL A 460 -12.98 14.37 -15.67
N LYS A 461 -12.26 14.44 -14.55
CA LYS A 461 -12.35 15.55 -13.60
C LYS A 461 -11.84 16.88 -14.18
N MET A 462 -11.00 16.84 -15.21
CA MET A 462 -10.42 18.04 -15.80
C MET A 462 -11.47 18.77 -16.65
N PRO A 463 -11.59 20.12 -16.53
CA PRO A 463 -12.53 20.92 -17.33
C PRO A 463 -12.02 21.17 -18.75
N GLY A 464 -12.91 21.58 -19.64
CA GLY A 464 -12.63 21.98 -21.00
C GLY A 464 -12.81 20.87 -22.03
N ASP A 465 -12.35 21.11 -23.25
CA ASP A 465 -12.28 20.12 -24.31
C ASP A 465 -11.14 19.08 -24.07
N ASP A 466 -11.01 18.11 -24.95
CA ASP A 466 -10.02 17.02 -24.78
C ASP A 466 -8.58 17.55 -24.68
N LEU A 467 -8.19 18.52 -25.51
CA LEU A 467 -6.85 19.11 -25.45
C LEU A 467 -6.60 19.81 -24.11
N GLN A 468 -7.60 20.55 -23.63
CA GLN A 468 -7.53 21.24 -22.34
C GLN A 468 -7.53 20.24 -21.16
N LYS A 469 -8.30 19.14 -21.25
CA LYS A 469 -8.28 18.08 -20.23
C LYS A 469 -6.88 17.46 -20.10
N PHE A 470 -6.26 17.09 -21.23
CA PHE A 470 -4.90 16.56 -21.21
C PHE A 470 -3.88 17.59 -20.74
N ALA A 471 -4.00 18.86 -21.15
CA ALA A 471 -3.12 19.93 -20.66
C ALA A 471 -3.27 20.13 -19.13
N ASN A 472 -4.50 20.13 -18.61
CA ASN A 472 -4.76 20.19 -17.17
C ASN A 472 -4.17 18.98 -16.43
N LEU A 473 -4.27 17.77 -16.98
CA LEU A 473 -3.74 16.58 -16.32
C LEU A 473 -2.20 16.56 -16.34
N ARG A 474 -1.55 17.00 -17.44
CA ARG A 474 -0.11 17.24 -17.46
C ARG A 474 0.31 18.28 -16.42
N LEU A 475 -0.42 19.37 -16.32
CA LEU A 475 -0.20 20.42 -15.31
C LEU A 475 -0.36 19.87 -13.88
N LEU A 476 -1.39 19.06 -13.61
CA LEU A 476 -1.60 18.43 -12.31
C LEU A 476 -0.37 17.61 -11.89
N PHE A 477 0.12 16.74 -12.76
CA PHE A 477 1.32 15.96 -12.47
C PHE A 477 2.57 16.84 -12.32
N GLY A 478 2.75 17.85 -13.18
CA GLY A 478 3.84 18.82 -13.04
C GLY A 478 3.80 19.54 -11.69
N TYR A 479 2.62 19.99 -11.28
CA TYR A 479 2.41 20.63 -9.97
C TYR A 479 2.73 19.65 -8.82
N MET A 480 2.26 18.39 -8.89
CA MET A 480 2.55 17.36 -7.90
C MET A 480 4.06 17.13 -7.74
N TYR A 481 4.79 17.02 -8.86
CA TYR A 481 6.24 16.79 -8.83
C TYR A 481 7.02 18.01 -8.34
N ALA A 482 6.53 19.21 -8.56
CA ALA A 482 7.13 20.43 -8.03
C ALA A 482 6.99 20.56 -6.50
N GLN A 483 5.96 19.96 -5.88
CA GLN A 483 5.73 20.02 -4.44
C GLN A 483 6.67 19.11 -3.65
N PRO A 484 7.06 19.44 -2.40
CA PRO A 484 7.78 18.53 -1.52
C PRO A 484 6.92 17.35 -1.11
N GLY A 485 7.55 16.19 -0.84
CA GLY A 485 6.91 14.93 -0.49
C GLY A 485 7.06 13.86 -1.56
N LYS A 486 6.91 12.58 -1.19
CA LYS A 486 7.00 11.44 -2.11
C LYS A 486 5.77 11.39 -3.01
N LYS A 487 5.83 10.69 -4.13
CA LYS A 487 4.81 10.70 -5.19
C LYS A 487 4.13 9.34 -5.28
N LEU A 488 2.80 9.33 -5.38
CA LEU A 488 2.04 8.10 -5.62
C LEU A 488 0.98 8.36 -6.71
N VAL A 489 0.96 7.49 -7.70
CA VAL A 489 -0.02 7.52 -8.79
C VAL A 489 -0.62 6.13 -8.96
N PHE A 490 -1.95 6.06 -8.95
CA PHE A 490 -2.69 4.85 -9.24
C PHE A 490 -2.67 4.52 -10.73
N MET A 491 -2.54 3.24 -11.05
CA MET A 491 -2.50 2.69 -12.40
C MET A 491 -3.60 3.24 -13.32
N GLY A 492 -3.24 3.59 -14.55
CA GLY A 492 -4.13 4.18 -15.55
C GLY A 492 -4.20 5.70 -15.49
N GLY A 493 -3.82 6.33 -14.38
CA GLY A 493 -3.72 7.78 -14.25
C GLY A 493 -2.63 8.37 -15.13
N GLU A 494 -1.50 7.68 -15.24
CA GLU A 494 -0.29 8.09 -15.94
C GLU A 494 -0.44 8.22 -17.46
N PHE A 495 -1.44 7.57 -18.04
CA PHE A 495 -1.80 7.75 -19.45
C PHE A 495 -3.22 8.32 -19.65
N GLY A 496 -3.90 8.70 -18.55
CA GLY A 496 -5.17 9.40 -18.59
C GLY A 496 -6.33 8.54 -19.06
N GLN A 497 -6.53 7.36 -18.46
CA GLN A 497 -7.69 6.51 -18.76
C GLN A 497 -8.99 7.31 -18.67
N TRP A 498 -9.90 7.13 -19.65
CA TRP A 498 -11.21 7.79 -19.65
C TRP A 498 -12.16 7.18 -18.64
N ALA A 499 -12.24 5.85 -18.65
CA ALA A 499 -13.14 5.15 -17.76
C ALA A 499 -12.70 5.24 -16.30
N GLU A 500 -13.67 5.32 -15.40
CA GLU A 500 -13.45 5.06 -13.98
C GLU A 500 -12.88 3.64 -13.82
N TRP A 501 -11.97 3.46 -12.86
CA TRP A 501 -11.38 2.15 -12.65
C TRP A 501 -12.44 1.10 -12.23
N ALA A 502 -12.29 -0.11 -12.76
CA ALA A 502 -13.11 -1.26 -12.40
C ALA A 502 -12.21 -2.50 -12.24
N HIS A 503 -12.36 -3.18 -11.10
CA HIS A 503 -11.52 -4.32 -10.71
C HIS A 503 -11.66 -5.56 -11.62
N ASP A 504 -12.77 -5.67 -12.35
CA ASP A 504 -13.13 -6.81 -13.22
C ASP A 504 -12.74 -6.61 -14.69
N ARG A 505 -12.10 -5.49 -15.02
CA ARG A 505 -11.65 -5.15 -16.37
C ARG A 505 -10.17 -4.81 -16.40
N SER A 506 -9.53 -5.02 -17.56
CA SER A 506 -8.17 -4.51 -17.84
C SER A 506 -8.19 -2.98 -17.89
N LEU A 507 -7.06 -2.35 -17.63
CA LEU A 507 -6.86 -0.97 -18.06
C LEU A 507 -7.00 -0.88 -19.58
N ASP A 508 -7.39 0.32 -20.05
CA ASP A 508 -7.66 0.59 -21.47
C ASP A 508 -6.36 0.85 -22.25
N TRP A 509 -5.44 -0.12 -22.27
CA TRP A 509 -4.10 -0.01 -22.89
C TRP A 509 -4.12 0.41 -24.35
N HIS A 510 -5.21 0.14 -25.09
CA HIS A 510 -5.40 0.57 -26.47
C HIS A 510 -5.42 2.09 -26.63
N LEU A 511 -5.70 2.84 -25.57
CA LEU A 511 -5.68 4.31 -25.59
C LEU A 511 -4.27 4.87 -25.90
N LEU A 512 -3.22 4.12 -25.63
CA LEU A 512 -1.84 4.50 -25.97
C LEU A 512 -1.56 4.62 -27.47
N GLU A 513 -2.45 4.12 -28.33
CA GLU A 513 -2.42 4.37 -29.77
C GLU A 513 -2.77 5.84 -30.11
N SER A 514 -3.44 6.54 -29.20
CA SER A 514 -3.73 7.97 -29.33
C SER A 514 -2.54 8.83 -28.91
N SER A 515 -2.20 9.83 -29.71
CA SER A 515 -1.10 10.75 -29.42
C SER A 515 -1.25 11.52 -28.11
N LEU A 516 -2.47 11.81 -27.66
CA LEU A 516 -2.71 12.53 -26.42
C LEU A 516 -2.40 11.64 -25.18
N HIS A 517 -2.86 10.41 -25.20
CA HIS A 517 -2.60 9.44 -24.12
C HIS A 517 -1.11 9.05 -24.08
N ASN A 518 -0.52 8.78 -25.23
CA ASN A 518 0.90 8.48 -25.34
C ASN A 518 1.77 9.67 -24.91
N GLY A 519 1.39 10.89 -25.30
CA GLY A 519 2.08 12.11 -24.88
C GLY A 519 2.01 12.34 -23.37
N LEU A 520 0.87 12.04 -22.72
CA LEU A 520 0.74 12.10 -21.26
C LEU A 520 1.63 11.07 -20.58
N GLN A 521 1.68 9.84 -21.10
CA GLN A 521 2.56 8.79 -20.57
C GLN A 521 4.04 9.19 -20.69
N HIS A 522 4.47 9.77 -21.81
CA HIS A 522 5.81 10.32 -21.97
C HIS A 522 6.10 11.42 -20.95
N TRP A 523 5.14 12.31 -20.68
CA TRP A 523 5.27 13.33 -19.66
C TRP A 523 5.53 12.73 -18.27
N MET A 524 4.78 11.70 -17.89
CA MET A 524 4.97 11.01 -16.61
C MET A 524 6.34 10.32 -16.53
N LYS A 525 6.77 9.68 -17.62
CA LYS A 525 8.09 9.07 -17.71
C LYS A 525 9.21 10.09 -17.50
N ASP A 526 9.14 11.23 -18.16
CA ASP A 526 10.14 12.28 -18.05
C ASP A 526 10.10 12.98 -16.68
N LEU A 527 8.92 13.12 -16.05
CA LEU A 527 8.80 13.60 -14.68
C LEU A 527 9.46 12.65 -13.68
N ASN A 528 9.24 11.34 -13.81
CA ASN A 528 9.89 10.34 -12.97
C ASN A 528 11.42 10.37 -13.15
N HIS A 529 11.89 10.51 -14.40
CA HIS A 529 13.31 10.64 -14.69
C HIS A 529 13.90 11.90 -14.05
N LEU A 530 13.25 13.05 -14.22
CA LEU A 530 13.66 14.32 -13.61
C LEU A 530 13.71 14.21 -12.07
N TYR A 531 12.67 13.65 -11.47
CA TYR A 531 12.58 13.46 -10.03
C TYR A 531 13.71 12.60 -9.46
N ARG A 532 14.11 11.56 -10.18
CA ARG A 532 15.20 10.65 -9.79
C ARG A 532 16.59 11.26 -9.97
N THR A 533 16.77 12.15 -10.94
CA THR A 533 18.10 12.68 -11.32
C THR A 533 18.41 14.06 -10.73
N GLU A 534 17.39 14.83 -10.35
CA GLU A 534 17.56 16.17 -9.77
C GLU A 534 17.42 16.12 -8.24
N SER A 535 18.55 16.16 -7.54
CA SER A 535 18.61 16.11 -6.06
C SER A 535 17.72 17.16 -5.39
N ALA A 536 17.59 18.33 -6.00
CA ALA A 536 16.71 19.40 -5.53
C ALA A 536 15.24 19.00 -5.44
N MET A 537 14.81 17.95 -6.15
CA MET A 537 13.39 17.54 -6.15
C MET A 537 13.03 16.54 -5.05
N HIS A 538 14.01 15.87 -4.42
CA HIS A 538 13.72 14.79 -3.48
C HIS A 538 14.54 14.79 -2.18
N GLU A 539 15.79 15.29 -2.16
CA GLU A 539 16.65 15.16 -0.97
C GLU A 539 16.11 15.89 0.25
N SER A 540 15.38 16.98 0.05
CA SER A 540 14.80 17.79 1.13
C SER A 540 13.27 17.80 1.11
N ASP A 541 12.66 16.67 0.75
CA ASP A 541 11.19 16.55 0.68
C ASP A 541 10.48 16.81 2.02
N PHE A 542 11.16 16.54 3.13
CA PHE A 542 10.59 16.64 4.48
C PHE A 542 11.19 17.79 5.30
N SER A 543 11.96 18.68 4.65
CA SER A 543 12.56 19.87 5.28
C SER A 543 12.06 21.17 4.65
N PRO A 544 11.74 22.19 5.45
CA PRO A 544 11.37 23.51 4.92
C PRO A 544 12.52 24.17 4.13
N ASP A 545 13.76 23.77 4.35
CA ASP A 545 14.94 24.32 3.65
C ASP A 545 14.93 23.93 2.16
N GLY A 546 14.26 22.82 1.81
CA GLY A 546 14.13 22.31 0.45
C GLY A 546 13.10 23.04 -0.41
N PHE A 547 12.34 23.99 0.16
CA PHE A 547 11.23 24.65 -0.55
C PHE A 547 11.15 26.14 -0.26
N LYS A 548 10.92 26.94 -1.31
CA LYS A 548 10.62 28.36 -1.14
C LYS A 548 9.67 28.83 -2.24
N TRP A 549 8.60 29.53 -1.85
CA TRP A 549 7.81 30.28 -2.81
C TRP A 549 8.63 31.41 -3.42
N ILE A 550 8.58 31.57 -4.74
CA ILE A 550 9.01 32.79 -5.44
C ILE A 550 7.81 33.75 -5.41
N ASP A 551 6.67 33.30 -5.95
CA ASP A 551 5.39 33.97 -5.83
C ASP A 551 4.26 32.93 -5.74
N CYS A 552 3.46 33.05 -4.70
CA CYS A 552 2.27 32.24 -4.47
C CYS A 552 0.98 33.05 -4.43
N ASN A 553 1.05 34.37 -4.75
CA ASN A 553 -0.06 35.30 -4.57
C ASN A 553 -0.65 35.81 -5.89
N ASP A 554 -0.10 35.42 -7.03
CA ASP A 554 -0.60 35.88 -8.34
C ASP A 554 -1.89 35.15 -8.73
N ALA A 555 -2.95 35.41 -7.97
CA ALA A 555 -4.28 34.87 -8.25
C ALA A 555 -4.90 35.47 -9.53
N VAL A 556 -4.46 36.69 -9.92
CA VAL A 556 -4.99 37.36 -11.12
C VAL A 556 -4.63 36.60 -12.38
N HIS A 557 -3.38 36.15 -12.50
CA HIS A 557 -2.92 35.33 -13.61
C HIS A 557 -3.08 33.82 -13.30
N SER A 558 -3.56 33.45 -12.10
CA SER A 558 -3.60 32.06 -11.63
C SER A 558 -2.27 31.35 -11.88
N THR A 559 -1.18 31.92 -11.42
CA THR A 559 0.19 31.45 -11.59
C THR A 559 0.86 31.26 -10.24
N ILE A 560 1.65 30.21 -10.09
CA ILE A 560 2.56 30.06 -8.95
C ILE A 560 3.98 29.81 -9.44
N SER A 561 4.94 30.26 -8.64
CA SER A 561 6.36 29.94 -8.86
C SER A 561 7.06 29.61 -7.55
N LEU A 562 7.96 28.62 -7.60
CA LEU A 562 8.64 28.09 -6.43
C LEU A 562 10.07 27.65 -6.77
N ILE A 563 10.90 27.55 -5.73
CA ILE A 563 12.24 26.97 -5.79
C ILE A 563 12.26 25.68 -4.96
N ARG A 564 12.86 24.63 -5.52
CA ARG A 564 13.30 23.45 -4.82
C ARG A 564 14.81 23.48 -4.63
N ARG A 565 15.29 22.90 -3.52
CA ARG A 565 16.71 22.80 -3.18
C ARG A 565 17.07 21.44 -2.62
N ASP A 566 18.28 20.99 -2.92
CA ASP A 566 18.85 19.82 -2.26
C ASP A 566 19.23 20.10 -0.78
N GLY A 567 19.66 19.07 -0.07
CA GLY A 567 20.01 19.15 1.33
C GLY A 567 21.21 20.07 1.67
N GLN A 568 22.02 20.39 0.66
CA GLN A 568 23.17 21.29 0.81
C GLN A 568 22.92 22.69 0.22
N GLY A 569 21.78 22.88 -0.46
CA GLY A 569 21.47 24.13 -1.17
C GLY A 569 22.36 24.40 -2.39
N ALA A 570 23.10 23.38 -2.84
CA ALA A 570 24.00 23.47 -4.00
C ALA A 570 23.23 23.41 -5.33
N ASN A 571 22.24 22.55 -5.41
CA ASN A 571 21.37 22.41 -6.56
C ASN A 571 20.02 23.09 -6.31
N GLU A 572 19.62 23.90 -7.27
CA GLU A 572 18.35 24.62 -7.24
C GLU A 572 17.56 24.33 -8.52
N LEU A 573 16.24 24.28 -8.38
CA LEU A 573 15.32 24.14 -9.49
C LEU A 573 14.14 25.10 -9.29
N ILE A 574 13.80 25.87 -10.31
CA ILE A 574 12.59 26.70 -10.34
C ILE A 574 11.49 25.94 -11.06
N ALA A 575 10.31 25.87 -10.47
CA ALA A 575 9.09 25.42 -11.13
C ALA A 575 8.08 26.57 -11.21
N VAL A 576 7.48 26.74 -12.40
CA VAL A 576 6.45 27.76 -12.65
C VAL A 576 5.24 27.07 -13.28
N CYS A 577 4.05 27.30 -12.69
CA CYS A 577 2.80 26.72 -13.16
C CYS A 577 1.82 27.82 -13.60
N ASN A 578 1.32 27.71 -14.83
CA ASN A 578 0.23 28.55 -15.35
C ASN A 578 -1.07 27.71 -15.37
N PHE A 579 -2.04 28.08 -14.54
CA PHE A 579 -3.32 27.38 -14.42
C PHE A 579 -4.42 27.95 -15.34
N THR A 580 -4.07 28.83 -16.28
CA THR A 580 -5.01 29.40 -17.25
C THR A 580 -4.81 28.83 -18.66
N PRO A 581 -5.87 28.78 -19.49
CA PRO A 581 -5.74 28.35 -20.88
C PRO A 581 -5.16 29.46 -21.81
N VAL A 582 -4.56 30.49 -21.22
CA VAL A 582 -3.98 31.62 -21.95
C VAL A 582 -2.48 31.65 -21.72
N PRO A 583 -1.64 31.71 -22.77
CA PRO A 583 -0.20 31.86 -22.60
C PRO A 583 0.12 33.23 -21.97
N GLN A 584 1.09 33.23 -21.05
CA GLN A 584 1.61 34.44 -20.42
C GLN A 584 2.95 34.78 -21.07
N HIS A 585 2.98 35.81 -21.91
CA HIS A 585 4.20 36.29 -22.56
C HIS A 585 4.87 37.36 -21.68
N ASN A 586 6.22 37.37 -21.68
CA ASN A 586 7.02 38.29 -20.87
C ASN A 586 6.70 38.22 -19.36
N TYR A 587 6.32 37.03 -18.88
CA TYR A 587 6.02 36.83 -17.47
C TYR A 587 7.34 36.79 -16.66
N ARG A 588 7.47 37.76 -15.74
CA ARG A 588 8.71 37.91 -14.98
C ARG A 588 8.68 37.11 -13.68
N VAL A 589 9.71 36.30 -13.45
CA VAL A 589 9.89 35.51 -12.22
C VAL A 589 11.25 35.81 -11.60
N GLY A 590 11.30 36.01 -10.28
CA GLY A 590 12.58 36.19 -9.57
C GLY A 590 13.50 34.99 -9.73
N ALA A 591 14.80 35.24 -9.85
CA ALA A 591 15.85 34.24 -9.91
C ALA A 591 16.91 34.48 -8.82
N PRO A 592 17.36 33.43 -8.10
CA PRO A 592 18.26 33.59 -6.95
C PRO A 592 19.68 34.00 -7.35
N ARG A 593 20.09 33.74 -8.59
CA ARG A 593 21.44 34.00 -9.09
C ARG A 593 21.48 34.47 -10.55
N SER A 594 22.57 35.16 -10.90
CA SER A 594 22.93 35.43 -12.30
C SER A 594 23.43 34.12 -12.93
N SER A 595 22.70 33.60 -13.90
CA SER A 595 23.06 32.38 -14.61
C SER A 595 22.19 32.22 -15.85
N PHE A 596 22.61 31.35 -16.76
CA PHE A 596 21.68 30.76 -17.71
C PHE A 596 20.82 29.73 -17.01
N TRP A 597 19.52 29.69 -17.33
CA TRP A 597 18.55 28.75 -16.79
C TRP A 597 18.03 27.89 -17.91
N LYS A 598 18.37 26.62 -17.86
CA LYS A 598 17.94 25.63 -18.85
C LYS A 598 16.52 25.18 -18.53
N GLU A 599 15.64 25.22 -19.52
CA GLU A 599 14.33 24.56 -19.46
C GLU A 599 14.54 23.05 -19.55
N LEU A 600 14.34 22.35 -18.42
CA LEU A 600 14.53 20.90 -18.32
C LEU A 600 13.30 20.18 -18.85
N LEU A 601 12.11 20.59 -18.40
CA LEU A 601 10.81 20.07 -18.82
C LEU A 601 9.81 21.19 -18.97
N ASN A 602 8.92 21.01 -19.96
CA ASN A 602 7.78 21.89 -20.23
C ASN A 602 6.60 21.03 -20.67
N SER A 603 5.53 21.02 -19.88
CA SER A 603 4.37 20.16 -20.10
C SER A 603 3.60 20.48 -21.39
N ASP A 604 3.83 21.64 -22.01
CA ASP A 604 3.23 22.04 -23.27
C ASP A 604 4.10 21.74 -24.50
N ALA A 605 5.23 21.05 -24.31
CA ALA A 605 6.04 20.61 -25.45
C ALA A 605 5.25 19.66 -26.37
N SER A 606 5.50 19.76 -27.67
CA SER A 606 4.75 18.99 -28.69
C SER A 606 4.89 17.47 -28.54
N VAL A 607 6.01 16.99 -27.99
CA VAL A 607 6.24 15.56 -27.69
C VAL A 607 5.23 15.01 -26.67
N TYR A 608 4.66 15.83 -25.80
CA TYR A 608 3.63 15.49 -24.84
C TYR A 608 2.20 15.80 -25.33
N GLY A 609 2.05 16.17 -26.60
CA GLY A 609 0.76 16.58 -27.18
C GLY A 609 0.36 18.03 -26.82
N GLY A 610 1.31 18.87 -26.42
CA GLY A 610 1.12 20.29 -26.19
C GLY A 610 1.25 21.13 -27.43
N SER A 611 1.05 22.46 -27.29
CA SER A 611 1.11 23.42 -28.42
C SER A 611 2.54 23.74 -28.88
N GLY A 612 3.55 23.36 -28.13
CA GLY A 612 4.96 23.60 -28.40
C GLY A 612 5.44 25.01 -28.05
N GLN A 613 4.69 25.76 -27.25
CA GLN A 613 5.14 27.05 -26.72
C GLN A 613 6.17 26.81 -25.60
N GLY A 614 7.14 27.73 -25.43
CA GLY A 614 8.18 27.60 -24.39
C GLY A 614 9.29 28.61 -24.53
N ASN A 615 10.46 28.33 -23.96
CA ASN A 615 11.54 29.28 -23.77
C ASN A 615 12.79 28.94 -24.57
N LEU A 616 12.67 28.20 -25.66
CA LEU A 616 13.74 27.87 -26.61
C LEU A 616 14.97 27.15 -25.95
N GLY A 617 14.72 26.44 -24.84
CA GLY A 617 15.71 25.59 -24.17
C GLY A 617 16.52 26.27 -23.07
N SER A 618 16.76 27.59 -23.09
CA SER A 618 17.43 28.30 -22.00
C SER A 618 17.17 29.80 -22.01
N LEU A 619 17.35 30.43 -20.86
CA LEU A 619 17.15 31.85 -20.61
C LEU A 619 18.26 32.42 -19.76
N GLU A 620 18.73 33.63 -20.05
CA GLU A 620 19.66 34.37 -19.20
C GLU A 620 18.88 35.14 -18.10
N ALA A 621 19.34 35.05 -16.85
CA ALA A 621 18.78 35.84 -15.76
C ALA A 621 19.24 37.29 -15.88
N ALA A 622 18.30 38.22 -16.10
CA ALA A 622 18.58 39.66 -16.15
C ALA A 622 18.86 40.22 -14.74
N PRO A 623 19.79 41.19 -14.60
CA PRO A 623 20.07 41.85 -13.33
C PRO A 623 18.97 42.86 -12.95
N VAL A 624 17.74 42.41 -12.99
CA VAL A 624 16.54 43.19 -12.65
C VAL A 624 15.92 42.55 -11.42
N PRO A 625 15.95 43.22 -10.26
CA PRO A 625 15.36 42.68 -9.04
C PRO A 625 13.85 42.46 -9.18
N PHE A 626 13.39 41.25 -8.77
CA PHE A 626 11.98 40.91 -8.79
C PHE A 626 11.67 39.81 -7.72
N HIS A 627 10.48 39.83 -7.15
CA HIS A 627 10.05 38.91 -6.09
C HIS A 627 11.05 38.80 -4.91
N GLY A 628 11.71 39.90 -4.54
CA GLY A 628 12.71 39.91 -3.47
C GLY A 628 14.07 39.27 -3.81
N MET A 629 14.30 38.95 -5.08
CA MET A 629 15.56 38.40 -5.61
C MET A 629 16.30 39.42 -6.44
N SER A 630 17.64 39.30 -6.54
CA SER A 630 18.50 40.25 -7.25
C SER A 630 18.43 40.16 -8.78
N HIS A 631 17.98 39.03 -9.28
CA HIS A 631 17.84 38.73 -10.71
C HIS A 631 16.41 38.25 -11.04
N SER A 632 16.09 38.19 -12.30
CA SER A 632 14.81 37.66 -12.77
C SER A 632 14.91 37.04 -14.17
N LEU A 633 14.03 36.09 -14.43
CA LEU A 633 13.79 35.48 -15.73
C LEU A 633 12.57 36.10 -16.39
N ASN A 634 12.62 36.28 -17.70
CA ASN A 634 11.50 36.75 -18.50
C ASN A 634 10.99 35.55 -19.34
N LEU A 635 9.88 34.96 -18.91
CA LEU A 635 9.38 33.68 -19.41
C LEU A 635 8.21 33.85 -20.38
N THR A 636 8.10 32.93 -21.33
CA THR A 636 6.83 32.56 -21.93
C THR A 636 6.29 31.36 -21.17
N LEU A 637 5.18 31.54 -20.46
CA LEU A 637 4.47 30.45 -19.79
C LEU A 637 3.35 29.96 -20.72
N PRO A 638 3.45 28.72 -21.21
CA PRO A 638 2.40 28.15 -22.06
C PRO A 638 1.08 28.02 -21.34
N PRO A 639 -0.05 27.83 -22.05
CA PRO A 639 -1.35 27.62 -21.43
C PRO A 639 -1.38 26.31 -20.66
N LEU A 640 -2.03 26.29 -19.49
CA LEU A 640 -2.22 25.09 -18.64
C LEU A 640 -0.93 24.26 -18.52
N SER A 641 0.14 24.88 -18.07
CA SER A 641 1.48 24.29 -18.13
C SER A 641 2.26 24.37 -16.83
N ALA A 642 3.19 23.42 -16.68
CA ALA A 642 4.28 23.43 -15.71
C ALA A 642 5.61 23.46 -16.44
N VAL A 643 6.51 24.37 -16.05
CA VAL A 643 7.85 24.53 -16.60
C VAL A 643 8.88 24.38 -15.48
N PHE A 644 9.91 23.58 -15.72
CA PHE A 644 11.00 23.32 -14.79
C PHE A 644 12.32 23.86 -15.34
N LEU A 645 13.03 24.67 -14.53
CA LEU A 645 14.21 25.38 -14.91
C LEU A 645 15.35 25.11 -13.92
N ARG A 646 16.56 24.84 -14.43
CA ARG A 646 17.76 24.66 -13.62
C ARG A 646 18.84 25.63 -14.05
N PRO A 647 19.61 26.24 -13.10
CA PRO A 647 20.77 27.05 -13.47
C PRO A 647 21.85 26.17 -14.08
N VAL A 648 22.50 26.66 -15.13
CA VAL A 648 23.66 26.01 -15.74
C VAL A 648 24.84 26.95 -15.62
N GLU A 649 26.03 26.39 -15.44
CA GLU A 649 27.26 27.18 -15.51
C GLU A 649 27.37 27.78 -16.91
N ASP A 650 27.89 29.01 -16.96
CA ASP A 650 28.09 29.72 -18.24
C ASP A 650 28.89 28.82 -19.18
N PRO A 651 28.41 28.51 -20.38
CA PRO A 651 29.23 27.84 -21.38
C PRO A 651 30.30 28.81 -21.83
N SER A 652 31.39 28.89 -21.07
CA SER A 652 32.59 29.69 -21.39
C SER A 652 33.31 29.12 -22.59
#